data_642b4b4bc4cecfccc43cf92d96a30aa7
#
_entry.id   642b4b4bc4cecfccc43cf92d96a30aa7
#
_cell.length_a   1.000
_cell.length_b   1.000
_cell.length_c   1.000
_cell.angle_alpha   90.00
_cell.angle_beta   90.00
_cell.angle_gamma   90.00
#
_symmetry.space_group_name_H-M   'P 1'
#
loop_
_entity.id
_entity.type
_entity.pdbx_description
1 polymer ?
#
loop_
_entity_poly.entity_id
_entity_poly.type
_entity_poly.pdbx_seq_one_letter_code
_entity_poly.pdbx_strand_id
1 'polypeptide(L)'
;MLCAISLLAGTAAHALAPDFDTVRNAWRSSEARLLDRHGEPLAEVRVDFDERRLDWVSARALSQPLVRALLVAEDKRFLQHDGVDWQALAGATWDNLWRALEGRRPRGASTLTMQLAGLIDPALRLQGTRRSVGQKWDQAAAARQIERRWNKAQILEAYFNLAPFRSELRGIGAASRGLFGKDPDTIDPVEAVLLAALLRGPNASPDKVAMRACAVARRLDPAPDCRDIRTRADAVLSQRYRIEPRWQDATALARRLLREPGEQRPTTLDARLQRRALQALGSTRGDTSVVVLDNLTGEVRVWGGGPDNADTVLQRQPAGSALQPFMYGMAIEQRWLTAASVLDDSPAFVTLPLPPGMPDGEPRGAISVRSALDLAADIPALRVRALIGDDALDATLQAHGLAAVSKGGTRASLIELANAYRTFASAGLWSTWRLEPVTATDALPASPAQRLWSPAAAWIVGDLLTVRPTEGEAALRPWAALMNGRSADRSVWWSVGFTRHYTVALRAPRPVSATWLALIDALDGPSFEPAFERPGAPPGVERVRVQFEPAIEASRDEYFLPGTQQAFVDAAVRDVAGRPRIVLPTSGVKLVSAGLPAGRQTLLFEARPPLPGLVWMINGEHLPAVEGRALWSPRPGRHRLALLDAAGLQVESMEFEVRLDESAASPAPP
;
A
#
# COMPACT_ATOMS: atom_id res chain seq x y z
N MET A 1 -65.79 -57.99 12.97
CA MET A 1 -65.20 -57.14 11.94
C MET A 1 -64.16 -56.23 12.59
N LEU A 2 -62.93 -56.70 12.69
CA LEU A 2 -61.80 -55.99 13.33
C LEU A 2 -61.16 -55.10 12.27
N CYS A 3 -61.17 -53.77 12.44
CA CYS A 3 -60.40 -52.83 11.64
C CYS A 3 -59.04 -52.65 12.27
N ALA A 4 -57.98 -53.18 11.67
CA ALA A 4 -56.62 -52.95 12.01
C ALA A 4 -56.22 -51.53 11.53
N ILE A 5 -55.94 -50.64 12.46
CA ILE A 5 -55.32 -49.35 12.16
C ILE A 5 -53.82 -49.56 12.06
N SER A 6 -53.32 -49.60 10.83
CA SER A 6 -51.89 -49.60 10.55
C SER A 6 -51.31 -48.20 10.78
N LEU A 7 -50.66 -47.98 11.91
CA LEU A 7 -49.82 -46.81 12.14
C LEU A 7 -48.56 -46.94 11.23
N LEU A 8 -48.59 -46.31 10.11
CA LEU A 8 -47.39 -45.99 9.35
C LEU A 8 -46.58 -44.94 10.13
N ALA A 9 -45.65 -45.41 10.97
CA ALA A 9 -44.61 -44.57 11.54
C ALA A 9 -43.60 -44.26 10.45
N GLY A 10 -43.77 -43.15 9.78
CA GLY A 10 -42.72 -42.58 8.93
C GLY A 10 -41.51 -42.24 9.79
N THR A 11 -40.53 -43.12 9.87
CA THR A 11 -39.21 -42.83 10.44
C THR A 11 -38.52 -41.86 9.47
N ALA A 12 -38.69 -40.56 9.74
CA ALA A 12 -37.75 -39.59 9.18
C ALA A 12 -36.37 -40.02 9.69
N ALA A 13 -35.50 -40.43 8.79
CA ALA A 13 -34.11 -40.72 9.09
C ALA A 13 -33.49 -39.43 9.60
N HIS A 14 -33.48 -39.22 10.89
CA HIS A 14 -32.76 -38.12 11.50
C HIS A 14 -31.29 -38.33 11.23
N ALA A 15 -30.69 -37.43 10.44
CA ALA A 15 -29.26 -37.44 10.24
C ALA A 15 -28.56 -37.51 11.60
N LEU A 16 -27.56 -38.39 11.72
CA LEU A 16 -26.75 -38.52 12.92
C LEU A 16 -26.16 -37.13 13.26
N ALA A 17 -26.22 -36.73 14.54
CA ALA A 17 -25.60 -35.49 14.98
C ALA A 17 -24.14 -35.43 14.50
N PRO A 18 -23.68 -34.34 13.87
CA PRO A 18 -22.31 -34.23 13.38
C PRO A 18 -21.30 -34.34 14.53
N ASP A 19 -20.10 -34.74 14.22
CA ASP A 19 -19.02 -34.74 15.20
C ASP A 19 -18.65 -33.31 15.59
N PHE A 20 -18.13 -33.12 16.82
CA PHE A 20 -17.74 -31.80 17.33
C PHE A 20 -16.74 -31.09 16.40
N ASP A 21 -15.72 -31.82 15.96
CA ASP A 21 -14.70 -31.26 15.08
C ASP A 21 -15.25 -30.86 13.71
N THR A 22 -16.25 -31.56 13.20
CA THR A 22 -16.97 -31.16 11.98
C THR A 22 -17.64 -29.79 12.15
N VAL A 23 -18.34 -29.57 13.27
CA VAL A 23 -19.00 -28.29 13.56
C VAL A 23 -17.98 -27.18 13.77
N ARG A 24 -16.92 -27.46 14.53
CA ARG A 24 -15.84 -26.50 14.78
C ARG A 24 -15.11 -26.11 13.50
N ASN A 25 -14.76 -27.09 12.66
CA ASN A 25 -14.04 -26.85 11.41
C ASN A 25 -14.92 -26.18 10.31
N ALA A 26 -16.25 -26.26 10.43
CA ALA A 26 -17.16 -25.53 9.57
C ALA A 26 -17.32 -24.05 9.97
N TRP A 27 -16.89 -23.66 11.18
CA TRP A 27 -16.93 -22.27 11.61
C TRP A 27 -15.97 -21.41 10.80
N ARG A 28 -16.45 -20.26 10.34
CA ARG A 28 -15.64 -19.26 9.67
C ARG A 28 -15.81 -17.93 10.37
N SER A 29 -14.69 -17.28 10.71
CA SER A 29 -14.69 -15.90 11.19
C SER A 29 -15.23 -14.97 10.09
N SER A 30 -15.96 -13.93 10.45
CA SER A 30 -16.29 -12.85 9.51
C SER A 30 -15.09 -11.98 9.14
N GLU A 31 -14.00 -12.16 9.85
CA GLU A 31 -12.71 -11.54 9.60
C GLU A 31 -11.85 -12.41 8.68
N ALA A 32 -11.02 -11.75 7.88
CA ALA A 32 -9.92 -12.37 7.15
C ALA A 32 -8.60 -11.71 7.55
N ARG A 33 -7.49 -12.42 7.42
CA ARG A 33 -6.17 -11.97 7.87
C ARG A 33 -5.13 -12.04 6.78
N LEU A 34 -4.35 -10.97 6.70
CA LEU A 34 -3.13 -10.93 5.90
C LEU A 34 -1.97 -11.33 6.80
N LEU A 35 -1.19 -12.29 6.34
CA LEU A 35 -0.03 -12.82 7.07
C LEU A 35 1.27 -12.37 6.40
N ASP A 36 2.30 -12.20 7.20
CA ASP A 36 3.65 -11.99 6.72
C ASP A 36 4.28 -13.29 6.21
N ARG A 37 5.53 -13.20 5.75
CA ARG A 37 6.31 -14.35 5.25
C ARG A 37 6.60 -15.44 6.31
N HIS A 38 6.43 -15.13 7.59
CA HIS A 38 6.64 -16.04 8.73
C HIS A 38 5.33 -16.52 9.34
N GLY A 39 4.18 -16.10 8.80
CA GLY A 39 2.85 -16.41 9.32
C GLY A 39 2.37 -15.46 10.42
N GLU A 40 3.09 -14.37 10.71
CA GLU A 40 2.63 -13.35 11.66
C GLU A 40 1.50 -12.49 11.05
N PRO A 41 0.41 -12.23 11.79
CA PRO A 41 -0.66 -11.37 11.29
C PRO A 41 -0.21 -9.91 11.12
N LEU A 42 -0.48 -9.34 9.94
CA LEU A 42 -0.21 -7.94 9.58
C LEU A 42 -1.46 -7.06 9.59
N ALA A 43 -2.59 -7.64 9.17
CA ALA A 43 -3.85 -6.93 9.15
C ALA A 43 -5.02 -7.88 9.27
N GLU A 44 -6.09 -7.40 9.88
CA GLU A 44 -7.37 -8.08 10.02
C GLU A 44 -8.46 -7.17 9.45
N VAL A 45 -9.29 -7.70 8.57
CA VAL A 45 -10.39 -6.96 7.95
C VAL A 45 -11.68 -7.78 7.96
N ARG A 46 -12.80 -7.11 8.15
CA ARG A 46 -14.11 -7.73 8.03
C ARG A 46 -14.46 -7.92 6.55
N VAL A 47 -14.89 -9.13 6.19
CA VAL A 47 -15.29 -9.50 4.82
C VAL A 47 -16.75 -10.03 4.75
N ASP A 48 -17.28 -10.56 5.86
CA ASP A 48 -18.69 -10.93 5.98
C ASP A 48 -19.44 -9.86 6.80
N PHE A 49 -20.45 -9.24 6.20
CA PHE A 49 -21.22 -8.16 6.81
C PHE A 49 -22.63 -8.59 7.26
N ASP A 50 -23.03 -9.84 7.00
CA ASP A 50 -24.33 -10.36 7.42
C ASP A 50 -24.33 -10.76 8.90
N GLU A 51 -23.27 -11.46 9.32
CA GLU A 51 -23.05 -11.85 10.72
C GLU A 51 -21.68 -11.41 11.18
N ARG A 52 -21.56 -11.03 12.46
CA ARG A 52 -20.28 -10.71 13.07
C ARG A 52 -19.81 -11.89 13.90
N ARG A 53 -18.92 -12.68 13.35
CA ARG A 53 -18.28 -13.86 13.96
C ARG A 53 -16.78 -13.62 14.09
N LEU A 54 -16.22 -13.88 15.26
CA LEU A 54 -14.77 -13.91 15.45
C LEU A 54 -14.29 -15.36 15.49
N ASP A 55 -13.01 -15.54 15.78
CA ASP A 55 -12.43 -16.88 15.90
C ASP A 55 -13.18 -17.74 16.89
N TRP A 56 -13.16 -19.05 16.68
CA TRP A 56 -13.72 -20.02 17.58
C TRP A 56 -13.01 -19.96 18.95
N VAL A 57 -13.80 -19.81 20.00
CA VAL A 57 -13.34 -19.71 21.39
C VAL A 57 -13.42 -21.10 22.04
N SER A 58 -12.28 -21.61 22.52
CA SER A 58 -12.25 -22.89 23.22
C SER A 58 -12.89 -22.79 24.62
N ALA A 59 -13.40 -23.90 25.14
CA ALA A 59 -13.99 -23.95 26.48
C ALA A 59 -13.02 -23.46 27.59
N ARG A 60 -11.72 -23.65 27.40
CA ARG A 60 -10.67 -23.19 28.34
C ARG A 60 -10.49 -21.67 28.37
N ALA A 61 -10.87 -21.00 27.31
CA ALA A 61 -10.80 -19.54 27.17
C ALA A 61 -12.13 -18.85 27.57
N LEU A 62 -13.00 -19.53 28.32
CA LEU A 62 -14.22 -18.96 28.88
C LEU A 62 -14.00 -18.62 30.35
N SER A 63 -14.37 -17.42 30.78
CA SER A 63 -14.27 -17.04 32.17
C SER A 63 -15.23 -17.88 33.05
N GLN A 64 -14.82 -18.19 34.27
CA GLN A 64 -15.64 -18.93 35.23
C GLN A 64 -16.99 -18.23 35.50
N PRO A 65 -17.04 -16.89 35.72
CA PRO A 65 -18.31 -16.16 35.88
C PRO A 65 -19.24 -16.35 34.69
N LEU A 66 -18.72 -16.35 33.46
CA LEU A 66 -19.51 -16.49 32.22
C LEU A 66 -20.21 -17.87 32.18
N VAL A 67 -19.44 -18.94 32.42
CA VAL A 67 -20.00 -20.31 32.45
C VAL A 67 -21.05 -20.46 33.55
N ARG A 68 -20.76 -19.96 34.77
CA ARG A 68 -21.73 -20.01 35.88
C ARG A 68 -23.01 -19.24 35.57
N ALA A 69 -22.90 -18.04 35.02
CA ALA A 69 -24.07 -17.23 34.67
C ALA A 69 -24.95 -17.92 33.63
N LEU A 70 -24.33 -18.53 32.59
CA LEU A 70 -25.07 -19.29 31.58
C LEU A 70 -25.82 -20.48 32.19
N LEU A 71 -25.13 -21.31 32.98
CA LEU A 71 -25.72 -22.49 33.58
C LEU A 71 -26.89 -22.12 34.50
N VAL A 72 -26.74 -21.10 35.34
CA VAL A 72 -27.81 -20.60 36.21
C VAL A 72 -28.99 -20.01 35.43
N ALA A 73 -28.71 -19.37 34.29
CA ALA A 73 -29.74 -18.75 33.46
C ALA A 73 -30.54 -19.76 32.65
N GLU A 74 -29.89 -20.73 32.03
CA GLU A 74 -30.45 -21.59 31.00
C GLU A 74 -30.66 -23.04 31.45
N ASP A 75 -29.70 -23.62 32.21
CA ASP A 75 -29.73 -25.05 32.54
C ASP A 75 -28.95 -25.37 33.84
N LYS A 76 -29.58 -25.21 34.98
CA LYS A 76 -28.95 -25.40 36.31
C LYS A 76 -28.39 -26.78 36.55
N ARG A 77 -28.98 -27.80 35.93
CA ARG A 77 -28.60 -29.20 36.11
C ARG A 77 -27.88 -29.79 34.91
N PHE A 78 -27.31 -28.93 34.06
CA PHE A 78 -26.61 -29.30 32.83
C PHE A 78 -25.64 -30.47 33.02
N LEU A 79 -24.91 -30.48 34.12
CA LEU A 79 -23.90 -31.50 34.43
C LEU A 79 -24.53 -32.84 34.97
N GLN A 80 -25.86 -32.86 35.18
CA GLN A 80 -26.56 -33.98 35.85
C GLN A 80 -27.49 -34.77 34.94
N HIS A 81 -27.65 -34.38 33.68
CA HIS A 81 -28.53 -35.06 32.73
C HIS A 81 -27.87 -35.25 31.36
N ASP A 82 -28.38 -36.19 30.57
CA ASP A 82 -27.86 -36.58 29.24
C ASP A 82 -28.73 -35.95 28.11
N GLY A 83 -28.69 -34.63 28.01
CA GLY A 83 -29.33 -33.86 26.94
C GLY A 83 -30.77 -33.43 27.26
N VAL A 84 -31.51 -34.16 28.06
CA VAL A 84 -32.89 -33.83 28.47
C VAL A 84 -32.99 -33.92 29.98
N ASP A 85 -33.44 -32.84 30.61
CA ASP A 85 -33.72 -32.81 32.05
C ASP A 85 -35.14 -33.28 32.31
N TRP A 86 -35.33 -34.61 32.48
CA TRP A 86 -36.61 -35.23 32.71
C TRP A 86 -37.30 -34.76 34.01
N GLN A 87 -36.54 -34.44 35.05
CA GLN A 87 -37.08 -33.94 36.31
C GLN A 87 -37.59 -32.52 36.17
N ALA A 88 -36.82 -31.65 35.45
CA ALA A 88 -37.31 -30.30 35.15
C ALA A 88 -38.49 -30.31 34.19
N LEU A 89 -38.55 -31.27 33.26
CA LEU A 89 -39.71 -31.43 32.36
C LEU A 89 -40.98 -31.83 33.10
N ALA A 90 -40.91 -32.82 34.01
CA ALA A 90 -42.02 -33.26 34.84
C ALA A 90 -42.53 -32.10 35.74
N GLY A 91 -41.59 -31.39 36.42
CA GLY A 91 -41.93 -30.23 37.23
C GLY A 91 -42.55 -29.09 36.42
N ALA A 92 -42.02 -28.79 35.22
CA ALA A 92 -42.56 -27.75 34.35
C ALA A 92 -43.96 -28.13 33.80
N THR A 93 -44.24 -29.39 33.57
CA THR A 93 -45.56 -29.87 33.12
C THR A 93 -46.59 -29.64 34.21
N TRP A 94 -46.23 -29.97 35.45
CA TRP A 94 -47.09 -29.74 36.63
C TRP A 94 -47.31 -28.23 36.90
N ASP A 95 -46.21 -27.44 36.90
CA ASP A 95 -46.30 -25.97 37.07
C ASP A 95 -47.11 -25.31 35.93
N ASN A 96 -47.01 -25.80 34.72
CA ASN A 96 -47.73 -25.25 33.58
C ASN A 96 -49.23 -25.54 33.59
N LEU A 97 -49.64 -26.67 34.20
CA LEU A 97 -51.03 -26.96 34.42
C LEU A 97 -51.65 -25.92 35.36
N TRP A 98 -50.99 -25.63 36.49
CA TRP A 98 -51.48 -24.61 37.45
C TRP A 98 -51.38 -23.19 36.85
N ARG A 99 -50.35 -22.86 36.11
CA ARG A 99 -50.21 -21.56 35.43
C ARG A 99 -51.24 -21.33 34.33
N ALA A 100 -51.66 -22.39 33.66
CA ALA A 100 -52.74 -22.30 32.66
C ALA A 100 -54.07 -21.96 33.32
N LEU A 101 -54.33 -22.50 34.51
CA LEU A 101 -55.52 -22.15 35.33
C LEU A 101 -55.46 -20.70 35.81
N GLU A 102 -54.24 -20.13 36.02
CA GLU A 102 -54.04 -18.76 36.47
C GLU A 102 -53.82 -17.76 35.30
N GLY A 103 -53.95 -18.17 34.04
CA GLY A 103 -53.72 -17.32 32.86
C GLY A 103 -52.29 -16.85 32.68
N ARG A 104 -51.33 -17.50 33.35
CA ARG A 104 -49.90 -17.15 33.29
C ARG A 104 -49.17 -17.89 32.17
N ARG A 105 -48.11 -17.26 31.63
CA ARG A 105 -47.29 -17.86 30.56
C ARG A 105 -46.61 -19.15 31.02
N PRO A 106 -46.58 -20.19 30.17
CA PRO A 106 -45.96 -21.47 30.50
C PRO A 106 -44.45 -21.32 30.72
N ARG A 107 -43.88 -22.12 31.62
CA ARG A 107 -42.45 -22.22 31.88
C ARG A 107 -41.80 -23.19 30.89
N GLY A 108 -40.69 -22.77 30.25
CA GLY A 108 -39.94 -23.63 29.36
C GLY A 108 -39.01 -24.59 30.12
N ALA A 109 -38.88 -25.83 29.64
CA ALA A 109 -37.98 -26.87 30.17
C ALA A 109 -36.99 -27.32 29.08
N SER A 110 -36.48 -26.41 28.26
CA SER A 110 -35.47 -26.73 27.24
C SER A 110 -34.07 -26.65 27.84
N THR A 111 -33.28 -27.68 27.65
CA THR A 111 -31.87 -27.74 28.08
C THR A 111 -30.96 -26.98 27.13
N LEU A 112 -29.71 -26.70 27.56
CA LEU A 112 -28.65 -26.13 26.69
C LEU A 112 -28.38 -27.00 25.46
N THR A 113 -28.35 -28.33 25.63
CA THR A 113 -28.11 -29.26 24.53
C THR A 113 -29.25 -29.27 23.52
N MET A 114 -30.53 -29.14 23.96
CA MET A 114 -31.65 -28.95 23.04
C MET A 114 -31.59 -27.65 22.26
N GLN A 115 -31.14 -26.57 22.88
CA GLN A 115 -30.92 -25.30 22.20
C GLN A 115 -29.78 -25.41 21.19
N LEU A 116 -28.66 -26.05 21.55
CA LEU A 116 -27.55 -26.33 20.69
C LEU A 116 -27.95 -27.14 19.45
N ALA A 117 -28.75 -28.19 19.62
CA ALA A 117 -29.28 -28.96 18.49
C ALA A 117 -29.99 -28.06 17.45
N GLY A 118 -30.81 -27.09 17.92
CA GLY A 118 -31.46 -26.11 17.05
C GLY A 118 -30.48 -25.07 16.43
N LEU A 119 -29.29 -24.85 17.00
CA LEU A 119 -28.25 -24.00 16.40
C LEU A 119 -27.46 -24.74 15.33
N ILE A 120 -27.26 -26.05 15.50
CA ILE A 120 -26.51 -26.89 14.54
C ILE A 120 -27.37 -27.24 13.31
N ASP A 121 -28.63 -27.66 13.56
CA ASP A 121 -29.53 -28.08 12.48
C ASP A 121 -30.61 -27.02 12.22
N PRO A 122 -30.59 -26.32 11.04
CA PRO A 122 -31.62 -25.35 10.68
C PRO A 122 -33.03 -25.92 10.65
N ALA A 123 -33.23 -27.21 10.36
CA ALA A 123 -34.53 -27.85 10.34
C ALA A 123 -35.16 -27.92 11.74
N LEU A 124 -34.34 -27.94 12.79
CA LEU A 124 -34.76 -27.89 14.18
C LEU A 124 -34.94 -26.48 14.73
N ARG A 125 -34.68 -25.44 13.94
CA ARG A 125 -34.93 -24.04 14.31
C ARG A 125 -36.43 -23.74 14.34
N LEU A 126 -36.79 -22.75 15.13
CA LEU A 126 -38.16 -22.24 15.18
C LEU A 126 -38.63 -21.72 13.83
N GLN A 127 -39.63 -22.37 13.24
CA GLN A 127 -40.40 -21.83 12.13
C GLN A 127 -41.72 -21.27 12.72
N GLY A 128 -41.78 -19.94 12.92
CA GLY A 128 -42.96 -19.27 13.47
C GLY A 128 -42.90 -18.94 14.97
N THR A 129 -44.01 -18.45 15.54
CA THR A 129 -44.10 -17.91 16.92
C THR A 129 -44.25 -18.96 18.02
N ARG A 130 -44.57 -20.20 17.70
CA ARG A 130 -44.78 -21.31 18.67
C ARG A 130 -44.19 -22.61 18.14
N ARG A 131 -43.42 -23.33 18.98
CA ARG A 131 -42.94 -24.68 18.70
C ARG A 131 -44.08 -25.69 18.71
N SER A 132 -44.14 -26.56 17.69
CA SER A 132 -45.01 -27.75 17.78
C SER A 132 -44.46 -28.74 18.81
N VAL A 133 -45.32 -29.57 19.36
CA VAL A 133 -44.89 -30.64 20.28
C VAL A 133 -43.89 -31.59 19.60
N GLY A 134 -44.10 -31.88 18.31
CA GLY A 134 -43.19 -32.71 17.51
C GLY A 134 -41.77 -32.12 17.42
N GLN A 135 -41.63 -30.84 17.09
CA GLN A 135 -40.33 -30.19 17.04
C GLN A 135 -39.55 -30.23 18.37
N LYS A 136 -40.25 -30.20 19.52
CA LYS A 136 -39.60 -30.37 20.82
C LYS A 136 -39.06 -31.79 21.03
N TRP A 137 -39.79 -32.80 20.55
CA TRP A 137 -39.37 -34.17 20.61
C TRP A 137 -38.17 -34.42 19.70
N ASP A 138 -38.15 -33.86 18.48
CA ASP A 138 -37.02 -33.94 17.56
C ASP A 138 -35.77 -33.28 18.15
N GLN A 139 -35.89 -32.11 18.77
CA GLN A 139 -34.81 -31.46 19.50
C GLN A 139 -34.31 -32.28 20.70
N ALA A 140 -35.20 -32.93 21.44
CA ALA A 140 -34.83 -33.78 22.57
C ALA A 140 -34.08 -35.04 22.09
N ALA A 141 -34.51 -35.65 20.97
CA ALA A 141 -33.83 -36.78 20.36
C ALA A 141 -32.42 -36.39 19.85
N ALA A 142 -32.30 -35.23 19.15
CA ALA A 142 -31.02 -34.69 18.68
C ALA A 142 -30.10 -34.35 19.86
N ALA A 143 -30.60 -33.74 20.93
CA ALA A 143 -29.85 -33.45 22.15
C ALA A 143 -29.22 -34.69 22.76
N ARG A 144 -29.99 -35.80 22.85
CA ARG A 144 -29.46 -37.09 23.34
C ARG A 144 -28.41 -37.69 22.43
N GLN A 145 -28.54 -37.52 21.11
CA GLN A 145 -27.51 -37.95 20.18
C GLN A 145 -26.20 -37.15 20.33
N ILE A 146 -26.29 -35.83 20.53
CA ILE A 146 -25.15 -34.94 20.81
C ILE A 146 -24.44 -35.42 22.08
N GLU A 147 -25.18 -35.57 23.21
CA GLU A 147 -24.60 -36.00 24.51
C GLU A 147 -23.92 -37.40 24.48
N ARG A 148 -24.33 -38.26 23.56
CA ARG A 148 -23.68 -39.57 23.36
C ARG A 148 -22.32 -39.46 22.67
N ARG A 149 -22.07 -38.38 21.96
CA ARG A 149 -20.86 -38.17 21.12
C ARG A 149 -19.94 -37.09 21.68
N TRP A 150 -20.50 -36.08 22.32
CA TRP A 150 -19.80 -34.91 22.81
C TRP A 150 -19.77 -34.88 24.31
N ASN A 151 -18.66 -34.45 24.90
CA ASN A 151 -18.60 -34.19 26.33
C ASN A 151 -19.19 -32.80 26.66
N LYS A 152 -19.47 -32.55 27.95
CA LYS A 152 -20.08 -31.31 28.44
C LYS A 152 -19.29 -30.06 28.08
N ALA A 153 -17.93 -30.14 28.07
CA ALA A 153 -17.10 -29.01 27.67
C ALA A 153 -17.26 -28.68 26.18
N GLN A 154 -17.33 -29.68 25.30
CA GLN A 154 -17.58 -29.50 23.87
C GLN A 154 -18.96 -28.90 23.60
N ILE A 155 -20.00 -29.32 24.36
CA ILE A 155 -21.36 -28.77 24.24
C ILE A 155 -21.37 -27.29 24.64
N LEU A 156 -20.74 -26.92 25.76
CA LEU A 156 -20.62 -25.52 26.19
C LEU A 156 -19.84 -24.69 25.18
N GLU A 157 -18.73 -25.20 24.71
CA GLU A 157 -17.87 -24.55 23.70
C GLU A 157 -18.67 -24.24 22.42
N ALA A 158 -19.35 -25.23 21.86
CA ALA A 158 -20.15 -25.05 20.67
C ALA A 158 -21.34 -24.10 20.91
N TYR A 159 -22.01 -24.22 22.06
CA TYR A 159 -23.11 -23.32 22.38
C TYR A 159 -22.69 -21.86 22.45
N PHE A 160 -21.59 -21.56 23.13
CA PHE A 160 -21.08 -20.19 23.23
C PHE A 160 -20.63 -19.62 21.87
N ASN A 161 -20.10 -20.45 20.97
CA ASN A 161 -19.69 -19.99 19.64
C ASN A 161 -20.86 -19.85 18.67
N LEU A 162 -21.89 -20.68 18.75
CA LEU A 162 -22.98 -20.69 17.78
C LEU A 162 -24.16 -19.79 18.18
N ALA A 163 -24.25 -19.39 19.45
CA ALA A 163 -25.39 -18.61 19.96
C ALA A 163 -25.40 -17.17 19.42
N PRO A 164 -26.59 -16.63 19.04
CA PRO A 164 -26.74 -15.21 18.71
C PRO A 164 -26.84 -14.39 20.01
N PHE A 165 -26.18 -13.23 20.06
CA PHE A 165 -26.20 -12.36 21.24
C PHE A 165 -26.92 -11.04 21.02
N ARG A 166 -26.52 -10.21 20.08
CA ARG A 166 -27.19 -8.93 19.82
C ARG A 166 -26.93 -8.48 18.37
N SER A 167 -27.98 -7.99 17.70
CA SER A 167 -27.93 -7.61 16.29
C SER A 167 -27.26 -8.73 15.45
N GLU A 168 -26.18 -8.43 14.79
CA GLU A 168 -25.39 -9.37 13.99
C GLU A 168 -24.30 -10.13 14.78
N LEU A 169 -24.11 -9.83 16.10
CA LEU A 169 -23.11 -10.48 16.93
C LEU A 169 -23.46 -11.95 17.16
N ARG A 170 -22.64 -12.84 16.65
CA ARG A 170 -22.77 -14.28 16.79
C ARG A 170 -21.51 -14.89 17.41
N GLY A 171 -21.73 -15.68 18.43
CA GLY A 171 -20.66 -16.26 19.24
C GLY A 171 -20.13 -15.32 20.31
N ILE A 172 -19.59 -15.94 21.35
CA ILE A 172 -19.12 -15.25 22.56
C ILE A 172 -17.95 -14.31 22.28
N GLY A 173 -17.05 -14.69 21.36
CA GLY A 173 -15.92 -13.85 20.97
C GLY A 173 -16.38 -12.49 20.41
N ALA A 174 -17.36 -12.50 19.51
CA ALA A 174 -17.91 -11.28 18.94
C ALA A 174 -18.73 -10.49 19.97
N ALA A 175 -19.53 -11.17 20.81
CA ALA A 175 -20.32 -10.52 21.85
C ALA A 175 -19.44 -9.85 22.92
N SER A 176 -18.43 -10.54 23.40
CA SER A 176 -17.51 -10.06 24.43
C SER A 176 -16.72 -8.84 23.92
N ARG A 177 -16.08 -8.96 22.77
CA ARG A 177 -15.29 -7.85 22.20
C ARG A 177 -16.18 -6.70 21.73
N GLY A 178 -17.35 -7.00 21.13
CA GLY A 178 -18.23 -5.96 20.62
C GLY A 178 -18.91 -5.13 21.72
N LEU A 179 -19.36 -5.76 22.80
CA LEU A 179 -20.07 -5.08 23.87
C LEU A 179 -19.15 -4.52 24.96
N PHE A 180 -18.07 -5.23 25.27
CA PHE A 180 -17.22 -4.89 26.42
C PHE A 180 -15.77 -4.57 26.05
N GLY A 181 -15.35 -4.78 24.79
CA GLY A 181 -13.96 -4.59 24.35
C GLY A 181 -12.98 -5.60 24.95
N LYS A 182 -13.48 -6.74 25.48
CA LYS A 182 -12.74 -7.74 26.23
C LYS A 182 -12.74 -9.12 25.55
N ASP A 183 -11.72 -9.91 25.80
CA ASP A 183 -11.72 -11.31 25.41
C ASP A 183 -12.57 -12.14 26.40
N PRO A 184 -13.16 -13.29 25.99
CA PRO A 184 -14.12 -14.06 26.78
C PRO A 184 -13.59 -14.60 28.13
N ASP A 185 -12.30 -14.79 28.28
CA ASP A 185 -11.63 -15.21 29.52
C ASP A 185 -11.56 -14.11 30.59
N THR A 186 -11.69 -12.84 30.19
CA THR A 186 -11.62 -11.67 31.06
C THR A 186 -12.99 -11.09 31.44
N ILE A 187 -14.10 -11.71 31.02
CA ILE A 187 -15.46 -11.29 31.34
C ILE A 187 -15.72 -11.39 32.84
N ASP A 188 -16.13 -10.28 33.44
CA ASP A 188 -16.44 -10.15 34.86
C ASP A 188 -17.85 -10.66 35.21
N PRO A 189 -18.22 -10.82 36.50
CA PRO A 189 -19.54 -11.32 36.89
C PRO A 189 -20.73 -10.46 36.44
N VAL A 190 -20.59 -9.12 36.34
CA VAL A 190 -21.66 -8.22 35.86
C VAL A 190 -21.87 -8.41 34.36
N GLU A 191 -20.80 -8.46 33.61
CA GLU A 191 -20.81 -8.69 32.15
C GLU A 191 -21.36 -10.10 31.83
N ALA A 192 -20.97 -11.10 32.62
CA ALA A 192 -21.40 -12.48 32.45
C ALA A 192 -22.94 -12.63 32.57
N VAL A 193 -23.58 -12.00 33.57
CA VAL A 193 -25.05 -12.08 33.70
C VAL A 193 -25.76 -11.29 32.61
N LEU A 194 -25.16 -10.22 32.08
CA LEU A 194 -25.70 -9.48 30.93
C LEU A 194 -25.66 -10.34 29.66
N LEU A 195 -24.54 -11.02 29.37
CA LEU A 195 -24.41 -11.94 28.24
C LEU A 195 -25.41 -13.10 28.35
N ALA A 196 -25.54 -13.71 29.52
CA ALA A 196 -26.52 -14.76 29.75
C ALA A 196 -28.00 -14.27 29.57
N ALA A 197 -28.29 -13.03 29.98
CA ALA A 197 -29.61 -12.43 29.78
C ALA A 197 -29.94 -12.11 28.32
N LEU A 198 -28.94 -11.80 27.51
CA LEU A 198 -29.07 -11.52 26.05
C LEU A 198 -29.48 -12.78 25.27
N LEU A 199 -29.08 -13.98 25.67
CA LEU A 199 -29.40 -15.23 24.97
C LEU A 199 -30.94 -15.46 24.91
N ARG A 200 -31.71 -14.98 25.89
CA ARG A 200 -33.16 -15.07 25.89
C ARG A 200 -33.88 -14.04 25.02
N GLY A 201 -33.18 -13.07 24.53
CA GLY A 201 -33.73 -12.04 23.65
C GLY A 201 -32.67 -11.05 23.25
N PRO A 202 -31.92 -11.38 22.21
CA PRO A 202 -30.77 -10.63 21.76
C PRO A 202 -31.00 -9.14 21.57
N ASN A 203 -32.16 -8.77 21.05
CA ASN A 203 -32.49 -7.38 20.72
C ASN A 203 -33.47 -6.73 21.74
N ALA A 204 -33.53 -7.25 22.98
CA ALA A 204 -34.32 -6.62 24.04
C ALA A 204 -33.73 -5.26 24.45
N SER A 205 -34.59 -4.37 24.96
CA SER A 205 -34.18 -3.07 25.49
C SER A 205 -33.21 -3.23 26.67
N PRO A 206 -32.33 -2.25 26.93
CA PRO A 206 -31.39 -2.29 28.05
C PRO A 206 -32.07 -2.63 29.38
N ASP A 207 -33.22 -2.01 29.70
CA ASP A 207 -33.95 -2.26 30.92
C ASP A 207 -34.43 -3.71 31.04
N LYS A 208 -34.95 -4.30 29.95
CA LYS A 208 -35.38 -5.70 29.93
C LYS A 208 -34.21 -6.67 30.12
N VAL A 209 -33.07 -6.36 29.52
CA VAL A 209 -31.84 -7.15 29.71
C VAL A 209 -31.34 -7.03 31.14
N ALA A 210 -31.26 -5.81 31.68
CA ALA A 210 -30.85 -5.57 33.07
C ALA A 210 -31.76 -6.27 34.07
N MET A 211 -33.07 -6.21 33.88
CA MET A 211 -34.04 -6.91 34.74
C MET A 211 -33.82 -8.43 34.75
N ARG A 212 -33.60 -9.04 33.56
CA ARG A 212 -33.28 -10.47 33.43
C ARG A 212 -31.93 -10.82 34.05
N ALA A 213 -30.91 -10.00 33.83
CA ALA A 213 -29.57 -10.17 34.39
C ALA A 213 -29.61 -10.12 35.93
N CYS A 214 -30.34 -9.17 36.52
CA CYS A 214 -30.55 -9.11 37.96
C CYS A 214 -31.26 -10.37 38.49
N ALA A 215 -32.23 -10.94 37.75
CA ALA A 215 -32.86 -12.18 38.14
C ALA A 215 -31.90 -13.38 38.11
N VAL A 216 -30.93 -13.40 37.21
CA VAL A 216 -29.85 -14.39 37.19
C VAL A 216 -28.87 -14.14 38.34
N ALA A 217 -28.43 -12.91 38.54
CA ALA A 217 -27.49 -12.50 39.59
C ALA A 217 -27.92 -12.93 40.99
N ARG A 218 -29.19 -12.72 41.35
CA ARG A 218 -29.73 -13.16 42.65
C ARG A 218 -29.63 -14.66 42.93
N ARG A 219 -29.28 -15.46 41.94
CA ARG A 219 -29.17 -16.94 42.03
C ARG A 219 -27.71 -17.38 42.00
N LEU A 220 -26.80 -16.44 41.94
CA LEU A 220 -25.34 -16.64 42.01
C LEU A 220 -24.81 -16.30 43.40
N ASP A 221 -23.72 -16.91 43.79
CA ASP A 221 -22.99 -16.63 45.02
C ASP A 221 -21.48 -16.54 44.69
N PRO A 222 -20.84 -15.37 44.91
CA PRO A 222 -21.46 -14.09 45.27
C PRO A 222 -22.33 -13.49 44.16
N ALA A 223 -23.39 -12.78 44.54
CA ALA A 223 -24.30 -12.13 43.60
C ALA A 223 -23.77 -10.73 43.18
N PRO A 224 -23.63 -10.45 41.87
CA PRO A 224 -23.35 -9.09 41.40
C PRO A 224 -24.45 -8.10 41.75
N ASP A 225 -24.10 -6.84 42.05
CA ASP A 225 -25.07 -5.79 42.40
C ASP A 225 -25.94 -5.42 41.19
N CYS A 226 -27.24 -5.35 41.42
CA CYS A 226 -28.20 -4.97 40.38
C CYS A 226 -28.10 -3.50 39.95
N ARG A 227 -27.50 -2.61 40.73
CA ARG A 227 -27.23 -1.24 40.33
C ARG A 227 -26.15 -1.23 39.24
N ASP A 228 -25.05 -1.94 39.47
CA ASP A 228 -23.96 -2.06 38.53
C ASP A 228 -24.41 -2.72 37.21
N ILE A 229 -25.24 -3.77 37.33
CA ILE A 229 -25.83 -4.44 36.15
C ILE A 229 -26.66 -3.45 35.32
N ARG A 230 -27.50 -2.60 35.90
CA ARG A 230 -28.31 -1.62 35.18
C ARG A 230 -27.44 -0.56 34.51
N THR A 231 -26.50 0.00 35.27
CA THR A 231 -25.59 1.01 34.76
C THR A 231 -24.76 0.47 33.58
N ARG A 232 -24.22 -0.73 33.70
CA ARG A 232 -23.47 -1.38 32.64
C ARG A 232 -24.33 -1.73 31.42
N ALA A 233 -25.56 -2.24 31.64
CA ALA A 233 -26.51 -2.55 30.58
C ALA A 233 -26.86 -1.32 29.75
N ASP A 234 -27.15 -0.20 30.41
CA ASP A 234 -27.46 1.05 29.72
C ASP A 234 -26.23 1.54 28.92
N ALA A 235 -25.07 1.58 29.53
CA ALA A 235 -23.83 2.04 28.87
C ALA A 235 -23.48 1.26 27.60
N VAL A 236 -23.60 -0.09 27.62
CA VAL A 236 -23.16 -0.94 26.50
C VAL A 236 -24.24 -1.28 25.48
N LEU A 237 -25.52 -1.28 25.87
CA LEU A 237 -26.63 -1.69 25.00
C LEU A 237 -27.36 -0.51 24.34
N SER A 238 -27.14 0.73 24.81
CA SER A 238 -27.68 1.96 24.20
C SER A 238 -26.87 2.46 23.05
N GLN A 239 -25.63 1.96 22.88
CA GLN A 239 -24.71 2.34 21.81
C GLN A 239 -24.56 1.23 20.76
N ARG A 240 -24.09 1.61 19.56
CA ARG A 240 -23.64 0.63 18.58
C ARG A 240 -22.34 0.01 19.07
N TYR A 241 -22.25 -1.31 18.99
CA TYR A 241 -21.00 -2.02 19.32
C TYR A 241 -19.88 -1.65 18.35
N ARG A 242 -18.63 -1.73 18.81
CA ARG A 242 -17.44 -1.53 18.00
C ARG A 242 -16.43 -2.63 18.28
N ILE A 243 -15.91 -3.24 17.21
CA ILE A 243 -14.81 -4.21 17.30
C ILE A 243 -13.65 -3.64 16.53
N GLU A 244 -12.60 -3.26 17.25
CA GLU A 244 -11.35 -2.80 16.65
C GLU A 244 -10.55 -3.99 16.12
N PRO A 245 -10.02 -3.91 14.89
CA PRO A 245 -9.10 -4.93 14.37
C PRO A 245 -7.86 -5.03 15.25
N ARG A 246 -7.37 -6.25 15.47
CA ARG A 246 -6.16 -6.48 16.28
C ARG A 246 -4.88 -6.05 15.57
N TRP A 247 -4.85 -6.18 14.26
CA TRP A 247 -3.69 -5.87 13.43
C TRP A 247 -4.09 -4.91 12.32
N GLN A 248 -3.30 -3.84 12.12
CA GLN A 248 -3.63 -2.75 11.20
C GLN A 248 -2.40 -2.27 10.40
N ASP A 249 -1.32 -3.06 10.36
CA ASP A 249 -0.05 -2.65 9.74
C ASP A 249 -0.13 -2.60 8.21
N ALA A 250 -1.06 -3.37 7.60
CA ALA A 250 -1.26 -3.44 6.15
C ALA A 250 -2.76 -3.47 5.75
N THR A 251 -3.60 -2.67 6.42
CA THR A 251 -5.07 -2.69 6.26
C THR A 251 -5.51 -2.41 4.83
N ALA A 252 -4.89 -1.45 4.13
CA ALA A 252 -5.24 -1.10 2.75
C ALA A 252 -5.03 -2.29 1.79
N LEU A 253 -3.89 -2.96 1.92
CA LEU A 253 -3.58 -4.15 1.15
C LEU A 253 -4.51 -5.32 1.51
N ALA A 254 -4.78 -5.53 2.81
CA ALA A 254 -5.70 -6.56 3.27
C ALA A 254 -7.10 -6.40 2.67
N ARG A 255 -7.66 -5.19 2.68
CA ARG A 255 -8.96 -4.88 2.04
C ARG A 255 -8.96 -5.18 0.55
N ARG A 256 -7.81 -5.06 -0.11
CA ARG A 256 -7.67 -5.35 -1.53
C ARG A 256 -7.62 -6.84 -1.83
N LEU A 257 -6.92 -7.62 -1.01
CA LEU A 257 -6.59 -9.03 -1.29
C LEU A 257 -7.60 -10.01 -0.70
N LEU A 258 -8.13 -9.73 0.49
CA LEU A 258 -8.97 -10.66 1.23
C LEU A 258 -10.44 -10.53 0.81
N ARG A 259 -11.09 -11.68 0.56
CA ARG A 259 -12.47 -11.72 0.08
C ARG A 259 -13.35 -12.70 0.85
N GLU A 260 -12.76 -13.75 1.41
CA GLU A 260 -13.52 -14.84 1.98
C GLU A 260 -13.47 -14.84 3.52
N PRO A 261 -14.58 -15.18 4.18
CA PRO A 261 -14.65 -15.32 5.63
C PRO A 261 -13.65 -16.35 6.15
N GLY A 262 -12.85 -15.95 7.14
CA GLY A 262 -11.83 -16.82 7.74
C GLY A 262 -10.59 -17.04 6.88
N GLU A 263 -10.46 -16.33 5.76
CA GLU A 263 -9.27 -16.41 4.89
C GLU A 263 -8.01 -15.97 5.66
N GLN A 264 -6.95 -16.75 5.51
CA GLN A 264 -5.60 -16.42 5.99
C GLN A 264 -4.66 -16.45 4.79
N ARG A 265 -4.24 -15.27 4.33
CA ARG A 265 -3.45 -15.13 3.11
C ARG A 265 -2.01 -14.78 3.43
N PRO A 266 -1.04 -15.69 3.18
CA PRO A 266 0.38 -15.40 3.33
C PRO A 266 0.87 -14.44 2.25
N THR A 267 1.83 -13.58 2.60
CA THR A 267 2.50 -12.65 1.70
C THR A 267 4.01 -12.71 1.88
N THR A 268 4.76 -12.04 0.99
CA THR A 268 6.21 -11.86 1.13
C THR A 268 6.59 -10.71 2.06
N LEU A 269 5.62 -9.97 2.60
CA LEU A 269 5.85 -8.88 3.55
C LEU A 269 6.60 -9.41 4.79
N ASP A 270 7.34 -8.53 5.44
CA ASP A 270 8.01 -8.79 6.70
C ASP A 270 7.42 -7.90 7.79
N ALA A 271 6.79 -8.48 8.80
CA ALA A 271 6.09 -7.74 9.84
C ALA A 271 7.00 -6.80 10.62
N ARG A 272 8.28 -7.17 10.79
CA ARG A 272 9.25 -6.32 11.48
C ARG A 272 9.61 -5.10 10.62
N LEU A 273 9.96 -5.33 9.36
CA LEU A 273 10.28 -4.25 8.42
C LEU A 273 9.07 -3.34 8.17
N GLN A 274 7.87 -3.92 8.06
CA GLN A 274 6.62 -3.18 7.92
C GLN A 274 6.41 -2.20 9.07
N ARG A 275 6.52 -2.67 10.31
CA ARG A 275 6.38 -1.81 11.52
C ARG A 275 7.45 -0.74 11.60
N ARG A 276 8.72 -1.09 11.32
CA ARG A 276 9.82 -0.12 11.28
C ARG A 276 9.59 0.98 10.22
N ALA A 277 9.16 0.58 9.03
CA ALA A 277 8.84 1.52 7.96
C ALA A 277 7.71 2.47 8.36
N LEU A 278 6.62 1.95 8.93
CA LEU A 278 5.49 2.77 9.38
C LEU A 278 5.88 3.72 10.54
N GLN A 279 6.80 3.31 11.41
CA GLN A 279 7.37 4.16 12.46
C GLN A 279 8.24 5.27 11.87
N ALA A 280 9.11 4.96 10.90
CA ALA A 280 9.95 5.94 10.23
C ALA A 280 9.15 6.99 9.44
N LEU A 281 7.99 6.63 8.89
CA LEU A 281 7.07 7.59 8.28
C LEU A 281 6.51 8.59 9.30
N GLY A 282 6.36 8.21 10.56
CA GLY A 282 5.91 9.09 11.64
C GLY A 282 4.65 9.87 11.29
N SER A 283 4.69 11.20 11.45
CA SER A 283 3.56 12.10 11.14
C SER A 283 3.24 12.20 9.65
N THR A 284 4.12 11.77 8.75
CA THR A 284 3.89 11.79 7.30
C THR A 284 3.13 10.57 6.79
N ARG A 285 2.85 9.57 7.66
CA ARG A 285 2.19 8.30 7.29
C ARG A 285 0.86 8.49 6.56
N GLY A 286 0.10 9.52 6.94
CA GLY A 286 -1.20 9.83 6.32
C GLY A 286 -1.11 10.28 4.86
N ASP A 287 0.01 10.90 4.46
CA ASP A 287 0.19 11.50 3.14
C ASP A 287 1.20 10.75 2.26
N THR A 288 1.98 9.86 2.86
CA THR A 288 3.12 9.20 2.20
C THR A 288 2.83 7.72 1.94
N SER A 289 2.98 7.30 0.69
CA SER A 289 2.98 5.88 0.32
C SER A 289 4.40 5.34 0.33
N VAL A 290 4.56 4.08 0.75
CA VAL A 290 5.85 3.39 0.87
C VAL A 290 5.81 2.00 0.26
N VAL A 291 6.89 1.64 -0.43
CA VAL A 291 7.17 0.28 -0.89
C VAL A 291 8.65 -0.02 -0.67
N VAL A 292 8.94 -1.23 -0.20
CA VAL A 292 10.29 -1.76 -0.10
C VAL A 292 10.35 -3.11 -0.81
N LEU A 293 11.30 -3.24 -1.73
CA LEU A 293 11.59 -4.45 -2.47
C LEU A 293 12.94 -5.02 -2.04
N ASP A 294 13.02 -6.32 -1.89
CA ASP A 294 14.27 -7.05 -1.78
C ASP A 294 14.96 -7.07 -3.16
N ASN A 295 16.20 -6.58 -3.23
CA ASN A 295 16.92 -6.44 -4.51
C ASN A 295 17.18 -7.79 -5.17
N LEU A 296 17.49 -8.82 -4.38
CA LEU A 296 17.85 -10.13 -4.89
C LEU A 296 16.64 -10.91 -5.40
N THR A 297 15.56 -10.94 -4.61
CA THR A 297 14.41 -11.81 -4.88
C THR A 297 13.26 -11.13 -5.61
N GLY A 298 13.19 -9.78 -5.56
CA GLY A 298 12.05 -9.01 -6.04
C GLY A 298 10.81 -9.12 -5.15
N GLU A 299 10.94 -9.72 -3.97
CA GLU A 299 9.85 -9.83 -3.02
C GLU A 299 9.55 -8.49 -2.35
N VAL A 300 8.27 -8.20 -2.20
CA VAL A 300 7.81 -7.02 -1.49
C VAL A 300 7.95 -7.25 0.01
N ARG A 301 8.73 -6.43 0.70
CA ARG A 301 8.95 -6.49 2.15
C ARG A 301 8.06 -5.53 2.92
N VAL A 302 7.74 -4.39 2.31
CA VAL A 302 6.89 -3.35 2.91
C VAL A 302 5.90 -2.84 1.87
N TRP A 303 4.66 -2.65 2.32
CA TRP A 303 3.57 -2.08 1.53
C TRP A 303 2.66 -1.25 2.41
N GLY A 304 2.57 0.04 2.18
CA GLY A 304 1.68 0.84 3.02
C GLY A 304 1.70 2.34 2.77
N GLY A 305 1.03 3.02 3.69
CA GLY A 305 0.89 4.47 3.66
C GLY A 305 -0.17 4.97 2.68
N GLY A 306 -0.37 6.28 2.70
CA GLY A 306 -1.35 6.99 1.91
C GLY A 306 -2.53 7.50 2.74
N PRO A 307 -3.28 8.48 2.20
CA PRO A 307 -4.37 9.14 2.90
C PRO A 307 -5.48 8.13 3.27
N ASP A 308 -6.04 8.28 4.47
CA ASP A 308 -7.17 7.49 4.99
C ASP A 308 -6.99 5.96 4.89
N ASN A 309 -5.76 5.46 4.97
CA ASN A 309 -5.42 4.06 4.72
C ASN A 309 -5.89 3.55 3.34
N ALA A 310 -5.95 4.43 2.33
CA ALA A 310 -6.21 4.01 0.95
C ALA A 310 -4.99 3.28 0.37
N ASP A 311 -5.24 2.25 -0.44
CA ASP A 311 -4.16 1.59 -1.19
C ASP A 311 -3.76 2.43 -2.39
N THR A 312 -2.82 3.35 -2.16
CA THR A 312 -2.31 4.26 -3.18
C THR A 312 -1.07 3.73 -3.90
N VAL A 313 -0.50 2.60 -3.46
CA VAL A 313 0.75 2.04 -4.00
C VAL A 313 0.61 1.71 -5.49
N LEU A 314 -0.54 1.17 -5.92
CA LEU A 314 -0.82 0.86 -7.32
C LEU A 314 -1.42 2.01 -8.13
N GLN A 315 -1.72 3.12 -7.49
CA GLN A 315 -2.24 4.29 -8.19
C GLN A 315 -1.15 4.94 -9.03
N ARG A 316 -1.35 4.98 -10.35
CA ARG A 316 -0.41 5.61 -11.26
C ARG A 316 -0.48 7.13 -11.17
N GLN A 317 0.68 7.77 -11.04
CA GLN A 317 0.85 9.22 -10.99
C GLN A 317 1.93 9.66 -11.98
N PRO A 318 1.97 10.94 -12.39
CA PRO A 318 3.02 11.45 -13.25
C PRO A 318 4.40 11.20 -12.63
N ALA A 319 5.27 10.46 -13.33
CA ALA A 319 6.59 10.12 -12.83
C ALA A 319 7.58 11.30 -12.90
N GLY A 320 7.41 12.17 -13.89
CA GLY A 320 8.19 13.40 -14.04
C GLY A 320 9.70 13.16 -14.03
N SER A 321 10.42 13.96 -13.24
CA SER A 321 11.87 13.87 -13.16
C SER A 321 12.40 12.58 -12.49
N ALA A 322 11.54 11.76 -11.86
CA ALA A 322 11.95 10.44 -11.38
C ALA A 322 12.37 9.48 -12.52
N LEU A 323 12.11 9.81 -13.78
CA LEU A 323 12.54 9.03 -14.94
C LEU A 323 13.93 9.44 -15.47
N GLN A 324 14.51 10.53 -14.98
CA GLN A 324 15.79 11.03 -15.46
C GLN A 324 16.92 9.99 -15.39
N PRO A 325 17.07 9.15 -14.34
CA PRO A 325 18.13 8.14 -14.30
C PRO A 325 18.09 7.15 -15.47
N PHE A 326 16.90 6.85 -16.01
CA PHE A 326 16.77 5.99 -17.20
C PHE A 326 17.26 6.70 -18.46
N MET A 327 16.97 7.98 -18.62
CA MET A 327 17.44 8.79 -19.76
C MET A 327 18.96 8.92 -19.74
N TYR A 328 19.54 9.32 -18.62
CA TYR A 328 20.99 9.43 -18.48
C TYR A 328 21.68 8.06 -18.60
N GLY A 329 21.08 7.01 -18.03
CA GLY A 329 21.55 5.65 -18.14
C GLY A 329 21.63 5.17 -19.60
N MET A 330 20.59 5.46 -20.41
CA MET A 330 20.62 5.16 -21.85
C MET A 330 21.76 5.88 -22.58
N ALA A 331 21.93 7.17 -22.35
CA ALA A 331 22.96 7.96 -22.99
C ALA A 331 24.39 7.47 -22.59
N ILE A 332 24.54 7.00 -21.34
CA ILE A 332 25.81 6.40 -20.86
C ILE A 332 26.02 5.01 -21.48
N GLU A 333 24.99 4.12 -21.46
CA GLU A 333 25.08 2.79 -22.08
C GLU A 333 25.47 2.87 -23.57
N GLN A 334 24.90 3.85 -24.28
CA GLN A 334 25.20 4.11 -25.69
C GLN A 334 26.51 4.89 -25.90
N ARG A 335 27.24 5.24 -24.82
CA ARG A 335 28.49 6.01 -24.86
C ARG A 335 28.34 7.41 -25.47
N TRP A 336 27.15 7.98 -25.48
CA TRP A 336 26.91 9.35 -25.95
C TRP A 336 27.27 10.39 -24.89
N LEU A 337 27.08 10.02 -23.63
CA LEU A 337 27.43 10.85 -22.47
C LEU A 337 28.23 10.03 -21.45
N THR A 338 28.91 10.75 -20.58
CA THR A 338 29.62 10.23 -19.41
C THR A 338 29.12 10.98 -18.16
N ALA A 339 29.46 10.52 -16.98
CA ALA A 339 29.21 11.22 -15.73
C ALA A 339 29.76 12.66 -15.70
N ALA A 340 30.85 12.89 -16.42
CA ALA A 340 31.55 14.17 -16.52
C ALA A 340 31.15 15.03 -17.73
N SER A 341 30.35 14.50 -18.66
CA SER A 341 29.89 15.28 -19.82
C SER A 341 29.20 16.55 -19.37
N VAL A 342 29.52 17.67 -20.02
CA VAL A 342 28.96 18.98 -19.69
C VAL A 342 27.68 19.20 -20.48
N LEU A 343 26.65 19.63 -19.78
CA LEU A 343 25.34 20.00 -20.31
C LEU A 343 25.07 21.46 -20.00
N ASP A 344 24.35 22.11 -20.89
CA ASP A 344 23.96 23.50 -20.71
C ASP A 344 22.60 23.59 -20.02
N ASP A 345 22.55 24.21 -18.84
CA ASP A 345 21.34 24.47 -18.05
C ASP A 345 20.73 25.86 -18.35
N SER A 346 21.19 26.53 -19.41
CA SER A 346 20.60 27.80 -19.83
C SER A 346 19.26 27.60 -20.52
N PRO A 347 18.24 28.46 -20.25
CA PRO A 347 16.95 28.34 -20.87
C PRO A 347 17.05 28.55 -22.38
N ALA A 348 16.72 27.53 -23.17
CA ALA A 348 16.56 27.67 -24.62
C ALA A 348 15.22 28.33 -24.99
N PHE A 349 14.26 28.34 -24.07
CA PHE A 349 12.92 28.90 -24.24
C PHE A 349 12.59 29.81 -23.07
N VAL A 350 12.02 30.98 -23.39
CA VAL A 350 11.42 31.88 -22.40
C VAL A 350 9.91 31.81 -22.55
N THR A 351 9.22 31.41 -21.51
CA THR A 351 7.76 31.38 -21.43
C THR A 351 7.27 32.60 -20.68
N LEU A 352 6.25 33.31 -21.22
CA LEU A 352 5.65 34.44 -20.58
C LEU A 352 4.15 34.20 -20.39
N PRO A 353 3.61 34.19 -19.14
CA PRO A 353 4.36 34.13 -17.88
C PRO A 353 5.00 32.78 -17.69
N LEU A 354 6.07 32.72 -16.89
CA LEU A 354 6.70 31.44 -16.51
C LEU A 354 5.64 30.50 -15.92
N PRO A 355 5.64 29.20 -16.30
CA PRO A 355 4.71 28.26 -15.71
C PRO A 355 4.85 28.27 -14.19
N PRO A 356 3.74 28.22 -13.43
CA PRO A 356 3.83 28.05 -11.99
C PRO A 356 4.67 26.81 -11.70
N GLY A 357 5.78 26.96 -11.00
CA GLY A 357 6.62 25.85 -10.60
C GLY A 357 7.92 25.66 -11.35
N MET A 358 8.27 26.48 -12.34
CA MET A 358 9.68 26.54 -12.73
C MET A 358 10.52 27.09 -11.56
N PRO A 359 11.74 26.53 -11.32
CA PRO A 359 12.59 27.05 -10.26
C PRO A 359 12.86 28.53 -10.54
N ASP A 360 12.67 29.38 -9.52
CA ASP A 360 13.16 30.75 -9.50
C ASP A 360 14.70 30.78 -9.39
N GLY A 361 15.38 29.90 -10.12
CA GLY A 361 16.82 29.79 -10.12
C GLY A 361 17.39 30.44 -11.36
N GLU A 362 18.41 31.27 -11.18
CA GLU A 362 19.24 31.72 -12.28
C GLU A 362 19.77 30.49 -13.04
N PRO A 363 19.83 30.56 -14.39
CA PRO A 363 20.48 29.51 -15.20
C PRO A 363 21.90 29.27 -14.70
N ARG A 364 22.25 28.02 -14.46
CA ARG A 364 23.57 27.65 -13.94
C ARG A 364 24.64 27.61 -15.03
N GLY A 365 24.23 27.69 -16.29
CA GLY A 365 25.11 27.55 -17.41
C GLY A 365 25.62 26.10 -17.59
N ALA A 366 26.89 25.93 -17.75
CA ALA A 366 27.51 24.62 -17.95
C ALA A 366 27.57 23.83 -16.64
N ILE A 367 26.95 22.64 -16.61
CA ILE A 367 26.95 21.70 -15.46
C ILE A 367 27.26 20.29 -15.95
N SER A 368 27.86 19.45 -15.09
CA SER A 368 28.08 18.04 -15.45
C SER A 368 26.80 17.22 -15.44
N VAL A 369 26.79 16.06 -16.09
CA VAL A 369 25.70 15.07 -16.01
C VAL A 369 25.40 14.70 -14.56
N ARG A 370 26.44 14.51 -13.73
CA ARG A 370 26.27 14.24 -12.30
C ARG A 370 25.48 15.33 -11.60
N SER A 371 25.89 16.58 -11.77
CA SER A 371 25.20 17.72 -11.15
C SER A 371 23.81 17.93 -11.71
N ALA A 372 23.61 17.71 -13.01
CA ALA A 372 22.28 17.79 -13.63
C ALA A 372 21.31 16.77 -13.05
N LEU A 373 21.78 15.54 -12.77
CA LEU A 373 20.94 14.48 -12.19
C LEU A 373 20.71 14.70 -10.69
N ASP A 374 21.72 15.10 -9.93
CA ASP A 374 21.64 15.41 -8.49
C ASP A 374 20.61 16.53 -8.22
N LEU A 375 20.58 17.54 -9.07
CA LEU A 375 19.66 18.66 -9.01
C LEU A 375 18.28 18.37 -9.62
N ALA A 376 18.10 17.21 -10.25
CA ALA A 376 16.95 16.89 -11.09
C ALA A 376 16.63 18.03 -12.09
N ALA A 377 17.68 18.56 -12.75
CA ALA A 377 17.57 19.72 -13.61
C ALA A 377 16.74 19.42 -14.87
N ASP A 378 15.70 20.23 -15.12
CA ASP A 378 14.74 19.95 -16.18
C ASP A 378 15.31 20.23 -17.58
N ILE A 379 16.07 21.33 -17.75
CA ILE A 379 16.62 21.74 -19.06
C ILE A 379 17.64 20.73 -19.59
N PRO A 380 18.67 20.33 -18.83
CA PRO A 380 19.59 19.29 -19.24
C PRO A 380 18.89 17.96 -19.57
N ALA A 381 17.89 17.59 -18.78
CA ALA A 381 17.09 16.35 -19.01
C ALA A 381 16.32 16.42 -20.34
N LEU A 382 15.74 17.57 -20.70
CA LEU A 382 15.08 17.77 -22.01
C LEU A 382 16.08 17.64 -23.17
N ARG A 383 17.29 18.14 -23.02
CA ARG A 383 18.35 18.00 -24.03
C ARG A 383 18.78 16.53 -24.21
N VAL A 384 18.92 15.79 -23.09
CA VAL A 384 19.25 14.36 -23.14
C VAL A 384 18.08 13.58 -23.75
N ARG A 385 16.83 13.90 -23.42
CA ARG A 385 15.64 13.29 -24.04
C ARG A 385 15.61 13.51 -25.56
N ALA A 386 15.93 14.71 -26.01
CA ALA A 386 16.03 15.02 -27.45
C ALA A 386 17.16 14.25 -28.14
N LEU A 387 18.27 14.01 -27.44
CA LEU A 387 19.40 13.22 -27.94
C LEU A 387 19.01 11.74 -28.11
N ILE A 388 18.31 11.17 -27.13
CA ILE A 388 17.91 9.76 -27.11
C ILE A 388 16.76 9.51 -28.11
N GLY A 389 15.78 10.41 -28.18
CA GLY A 389 14.53 10.26 -28.90
C GLY A 389 13.44 9.59 -28.05
N ASP A 390 12.19 10.01 -28.26
CA ASP A 390 11.05 9.56 -27.46
C ASP A 390 10.75 8.07 -27.64
N ASP A 391 10.80 7.54 -28.86
CA ASP A 391 10.52 6.13 -29.14
C ASP A 391 11.49 5.18 -28.41
N ALA A 392 12.77 5.53 -28.36
CA ALA A 392 13.79 4.73 -27.67
C ALA A 392 13.64 4.80 -26.15
N LEU A 393 13.27 5.98 -25.62
CA LEU A 393 12.96 6.16 -24.21
C LEU A 393 11.73 5.33 -23.83
N ASP A 394 10.63 5.43 -24.59
CA ASP A 394 9.39 4.69 -24.34
C ASP A 394 9.63 3.17 -24.37
N ALA A 395 10.38 2.68 -25.35
CA ALA A 395 10.73 1.26 -25.42
C ALA A 395 11.53 0.81 -24.18
N THR A 396 12.47 1.64 -23.71
CA THR A 396 13.25 1.34 -22.50
C THR A 396 12.37 1.34 -21.26
N LEU A 397 11.50 2.33 -21.09
CA LEU A 397 10.59 2.39 -19.96
C LEU A 397 9.60 1.21 -19.95
N GLN A 398 9.08 0.81 -21.11
CA GLN A 398 8.24 -0.39 -21.25
C GLN A 398 8.98 -1.67 -20.87
N ALA A 399 10.24 -1.83 -21.26
CA ALA A 399 11.04 -2.99 -20.86
C ALA A 399 11.22 -3.06 -19.33
N HIS A 400 11.20 -1.92 -18.63
CA HIS A 400 11.23 -1.84 -17.17
C HIS A 400 9.84 -1.97 -16.51
N GLY A 401 8.78 -2.26 -17.28
CA GLY A 401 7.41 -2.39 -16.78
C GLY A 401 6.71 -1.04 -16.53
N LEU A 402 7.27 0.06 -17.04
CA LEU A 402 6.67 1.39 -16.97
C LEU A 402 5.88 1.66 -18.25
N ALA A 403 4.55 1.71 -18.17
CA ALA A 403 3.72 1.93 -19.35
C ALA A 403 3.80 3.39 -19.81
N ALA A 404 4.16 3.62 -21.08
CA ALA A 404 3.97 4.90 -21.73
C ALA A 404 2.47 5.21 -21.86
N VAL A 405 2.06 6.40 -21.45
CA VAL A 405 0.70 6.90 -21.68
C VAL A 405 0.78 7.96 -22.76
N SER A 406 0.22 7.65 -23.92
CA SER A 406 0.02 8.62 -25.00
C SER A 406 -0.77 9.84 -24.46
N LYS A 407 -0.23 11.05 -24.61
CA LYS A 407 -0.85 12.35 -24.25
C LYS A 407 -0.84 12.72 -22.75
N GLY A 408 0.31 12.90 -22.14
CA GLY A 408 0.43 13.48 -20.80
C GLY A 408 1.67 13.04 -20.00
N GLY A 409 2.63 12.44 -20.65
CA GLY A 409 3.86 11.93 -20.04
C GLY A 409 3.67 10.55 -19.37
N THR A 410 4.77 9.93 -19.02
CA THR A 410 4.77 8.60 -18.39
C THR A 410 4.21 8.67 -16.98
N ARG A 411 3.24 7.81 -16.70
CA ARG A 411 2.65 7.64 -15.37
C ARG A 411 3.07 6.28 -14.81
N ALA A 412 3.51 6.26 -13.58
CA ALA A 412 3.93 5.05 -12.87
C ALA A 412 3.20 4.91 -11.54
N SER A 413 2.96 3.71 -11.10
CA SER A 413 2.64 3.39 -9.72
C SER A 413 3.92 3.30 -8.89
N LEU A 414 3.78 3.38 -7.57
CA LEU A 414 4.94 3.36 -6.69
C LEU A 414 5.73 2.05 -6.81
N ILE A 415 5.03 0.92 -6.92
CA ILE A 415 5.66 -0.40 -7.06
C ILE A 415 6.32 -0.60 -8.43
N GLU A 416 5.69 -0.11 -9.52
CA GLU A 416 6.28 -0.16 -10.86
C GLU A 416 7.59 0.64 -10.90
N LEU A 417 7.58 1.85 -10.35
CA LEU A 417 8.77 2.69 -10.30
C LEU A 417 9.87 2.08 -9.40
N ALA A 418 9.51 1.57 -8.21
CA ALA A 418 10.45 0.87 -7.35
C ALA A 418 11.10 -0.33 -8.07
N ASN A 419 10.31 -1.16 -8.76
CA ASN A 419 10.83 -2.31 -9.48
C ASN A 419 11.73 -1.93 -10.66
N ALA A 420 11.43 -0.82 -11.35
CA ALA A 420 12.29 -0.29 -12.40
C ALA A 420 13.66 0.15 -11.83
N TYR A 421 13.67 0.84 -10.68
CA TYR A 421 14.94 1.23 -10.01
C TYR A 421 15.72 0.02 -9.47
N ARG A 422 15.02 -1.04 -9.04
CA ARG A 422 15.67 -2.29 -8.62
C ARG A 422 16.57 -2.87 -9.71
N THR A 423 16.31 -2.60 -10.98
CA THR A 423 17.17 -3.02 -12.08
C THR A 423 18.59 -2.47 -11.94
N PHE A 424 18.75 -1.22 -11.49
CA PHE A 424 20.07 -0.65 -11.21
C PHE A 424 20.75 -1.33 -10.02
N ALA A 425 19.98 -1.58 -8.95
CA ALA A 425 20.47 -2.29 -7.76
C ALA A 425 20.87 -3.75 -8.05
N SER A 426 20.25 -4.37 -9.05
CA SER A 426 20.47 -5.77 -9.46
C SER A 426 21.42 -5.89 -10.66
N ALA A 427 22.40 -5.00 -10.77
CA ALA A 427 23.41 -5.00 -11.83
C ALA A 427 22.82 -5.08 -13.26
N GLY A 428 21.71 -4.41 -13.50
CA GLY A 428 21.04 -4.34 -14.80
C GLY A 428 20.07 -5.50 -15.11
N LEU A 429 19.79 -6.36 -14.14
CA LEU A 429 18.83 -7.45 -14.29
C LEU A 429 17.44 -6.99 -13.83
N TRP A 430 16.47 -7.08 -14.71
CA TRP A 430 15.07 -6.84 -14.41
C TRP A 430 14.32 -8.16 -14.23
N SER A 431 13.43 -8.23 -13.26
CA SER A 431 12.44 -9.29 -13.08
C SER A 431 11.18 -8.71 -12.44
N THR A 432 10.06 -9.40 -12.53
CA THR A 432 8.82 -8.97 -11.89
C THR A 432 8.94 -9.00 -10.37
N TRP A 433 8.29 -8.05 -9.70
CA TRP A 433 8.13 -8.08 -8.25
C TRP A 433 7.12 -9.15 -7.83
N ARG A 434 7.19 -9.61 -6.58
CA ARG A 434 6.33 -10.66 -6.03
C ARG A 434 5.78 -10.28 -4.67
N LEU A 435 4.51 -10.53 -4.46
CA LEU A 435 3.83 -10.34 -3.18
C LEU A 435 3.41 -11.67 -2.53
N GLU A 436 3.31 -12.74 -3.31
CA GLU A 436 2.96 -14.08 -2.82
C GLU A 436 4.24 -14.90 -2.63
N PRO A 437 4.35 -15.65 -1.50
CA PRO A 437 5.46 -16.56 -1.30
C PRO A 437 5.46 -17.64 -2.38
N VAL A 438 6.65 -18.05 -2.83
CA VAL A 438 6.79 -19.21 -3.71
C VAL A 438 6.55 -20.47 -2.88
N THR A 439 5.55 -21.25 -3.26
CA THR A 439 5.31 -22.56 -2.67
C THR A 439 6.14 -23.63 -3.38
N ALA A 440 6.50 -24.70 -2.69
CA ALA A 440 7.28 -25.80 -3.27
C ALA A 440 6.58 -26.49 -4.47
N THR A 441 5.29 -26.24 -4.65
CA THR A 441 4.47 -26.72 -5.78
C THR A 441 4.49 -25.79 -6.99
N ASP A 442 4.98 -24.55 -6.85
CA ASP A 442 5.10 -23.61 -7.97
C ASP A 442 6.36 -23.95 -8.78
N ALA A 443 6.26 -25.02 -9.56
CA ALA A 443 7.35 -25.54 -10.39
C ALA A 443 7.71 -24.65 -11.61
N LEU A 444 7.08 -23.51 -11.78
CA LEU A 444 7.42 -22.54 -12.84
C LEU A 444 8.26 -21.42 -12.21
N PRO A 445 9.49 -21.21 -12.70
CA PRO A 445 10.28 -20.07 -12.25
C PRO A 445 9.50 -18.78 -12.53
N ALA A 446 9.52 -17.84 -11.58
CA ALA A 446 9.21 -16.45 -11.88
C ALA A 446 9.85 -16.09 -13.22
N SER A 447 9.16 -15.28 -14.04
CA SER A 447 9.66 -14.86 -15.37
C SER A 447 11.18 -14.68 -15.34
N PRO A 448 11.93 -15.30 -16.25
CA PRO A 448 13.39 -15.28 -16.20
C PRO A 448 13.86 -13.83 -16.11
N ALA A 449 14.87 -13.57 -15.29
CA ALA A 449 15.44 -12.24 -15.17
C ALA A 449 16.00 -11.83 -16.54
N GLN A 450 15.60 -10.64 -17.01
CA GLN A 450 16.04 -10.08 -18.28
C GLN A 450 17.14 -9.04 -18.04
N ARG A 451 18.23 -9.11 -18.79
CA ARG A 451 19.26 -8.07 -18.75
C ARG A 451 18.81 -6.87 -19.59
N LEU A 452 18.59 -5.74 -18.93
CA LEU A 452 18.19 -4.48 -19.58
C LEU A 452 19.35 -3.49 -19.65
N TRP A 453 20.34 -3.58 -18.74
CA TRP A 453 21.54 -2.75 -18.71
C TRP A 453 22.79 -3.61 -18.59
N SER A 454 23.90 -3.13 -19.10
CA SER A 454 25.20 -3.70 -18.72
C SER A 454 25.43 -3.48 -17.21
N PRO A 455 26.12 -4.39 -16.51
CA PRO A 455 26.45 -4.20 -15.10
C PRO A 455 27.22 -2.89 -14.86
N ALA A 456 28.06 -2.50 -15.79
CA ALA A 456 28.88 -1.29 -15.72
C ALA A 456 28.00 -0.02 -15.78
N ALA A 457 27.07 0.08 -16.74
CA ALA A 457 26.18 1.24 -16.85
C ALA A 457 25.22 1.32 -15.66
N ALA A 458 24.60 0.19 -15.24
CA ALA A 458 23.75 0.15 -14.06
C ALA A 458 24.48 0.64 -12.80
N TRP A 459 25.74 0.22 -12.63
CA TRP A 459 26.57 0.64 -11.50
C TRP A 459 26.93 2.13 -11.58
N ILE A 460 27.26 2.67 -12.78
CA ILE A 460 27.56 4.10 -12.98
C ILE A 460 26.32 4.95 -12.65
N VAL A 461 25.11 4.51 -13.07
CA VAL A 461 23.87 5.21 -12.69
C VAL A 461 23.68 5.21 -11.16
N GLY A 462 23.91 4.08 -10.50
CA GLY A 462 23.89 3.99 -9.04
C GLY A 462 24.90 4.92 -8.37
N ASP A 463 26.08 5.08 -8.98
CA ASP A 463 27.10 6.03 -8.52
C ASP A 463 26.66 7.49 -8.66
N LEU A 464 26.05 7.83 -9.77
CA LEU A 464 25.51 9.18 -9.99
C LEU A 464 24.46 9.55 -8.94
N LEU A 465 23.67 8.58 -8.49
CA LEU A 465 22.61 8.73 -7.49
C LEU A 465 23.10 8.60 -6.04
N THR A 466 24.41 8.35 -5.81
CA THR A 466 24.93 8.15 -4.44
C THR A 466 24.66 9.37 -3.56
N VAL A 467 23.98 9.12 -2.44
CA VAL A 467 23.74 10.13 -1.42
C VAL A 467 25.07 10.49 -0.77
N ARG A 468 25.44 11.77 -0.85
CA ARG A 468 26.67 12.28 -0.22
C ARG A 468 26.32 12.71 1.20
N PRO A 469 27.06 12.19 2.21
CA PRO A 469 26.86 12.65 3.58
C PRO A 469 27.27 14.12 3.70
N THR A 470 26.52 14.87 4.49
CA THR A 470 26.92 16.20 4.93
C THR A 470 28.09 16.10 5.92
N GLU A 471 28.95 17.13 6.00
CA GLU A 471 30.08 17.15 6.93
C GLU A 471 29.58 16.87 8.35
N GLY A 472 30.09 15.80 8.98
CA GLY A 472 29.73 15.33 10.32
C GLY A 472 28.80 14.11 10.42
N GLU A 473 28.10 13.73 9.33
CA GLU A 473 27.17 12.56 9.32
C GLU A 473 27.77 11.29 8.71
N ALA A 474 28.97 11.38 8.12
CA ALA A 474 29.51 10.39 7.18
C ALA A 474 29.73 8.97 7.74
N ALA A 475 29.79 8.77 9.05
CA ALA A 475 30.31 7.52 9.62
C ALA A 475 29.25 6.47 10.00
N LEU A 476 27.96 6.76 9.91
CA LEU A 476 26.92 5.91 10.51
C LEU A 476 25.76 5.51 9.61
N ARG A 477 25.76 5.91 8.33
CA ARG A 477 24.66 5.57 7.40
C ARG A 477 25.04 4.52 6.39
N PRO A 478 24.14 3.57 6.06
CA PRO A 478 24.34 2.65 4.95
C PRO A 478 24.56 3.40 3.64
N TRP A 479 25.40 2.86 2.74
CA TRP A 479 25.49 3.39 1.40
C TRP A 479 24.11 3.33 0.71
N ALA A 480 23.73 4.40 0.05
CA ALA A 480 22.47 4.51 -0.65
C ALA A 480 22.58 5.36 -1.91
N ALA A 481 21.79 5.00 -2.91
CA ALA A 481 21.53 5.77 -4.12
C ALA A 481 20.10 6.28 -4.07
N LEU A 482 19.88 7.58 -4.33
CA LEU A 482 18.56 8.22 -4.21
C LEU A 482 18.33 9.20 -5.35
N MET A 483 17.17 9.11 -5.98
CA MET A 483 16.61 10.13 -6.86
C MET A 483 15.41 10.80 -6.19
N ASN A 484 15.48 12.12 -6.09
CA ASN A 484 14.34 12.94 -5.69
C ASN A 484 13.67 13.50 -6.95
N GLY A 485 12.52 12.94 -7.31
CA GLY A 485 11.77 13.33 -8.49
C GLY A 485 10.50 14.09 -8.13
N ARG A 486 9.95 14.79 -9.12
CA ARG A 486 8.68 15.50 -8.98
C ARG A 486 7.91 15.49 -10.29
N SER A 487 6.57 15.58 -10.21
CA SER A 487 5.74 15.88 -11.37
C SER A 487 5.96 17.34 -11.85
N ALA A 488 5.63 17.61 -13.10
CA ALA A 488 5.82 18.94 -13.68
C ALA A 488 5.01 20.04 -12.94
N ASP A 489 3.81 19.68 -12.45
CA ASP A 489 2.94 20.56 -11.65
C ASP A 489 3.30 20.58 -10.15
N ARG A 490 4.33 19.85 -9.74
CA ARG A 490 4.77 19.70 -8.34
C ARG A 490 3.70 19.18 -7.38
N SER A 491 2.64 18.56 -7.88
CA SER A 491 1.61 17.93 -7.06
C SER A 491 2.05 16.57 -6.48
N VAL A 492 3.04 15.93 -7.08
CA VAL A 492 3.56 14.62 -6.69
C VAL A 492 5.08 14.68 -6.54
N TRP A 493 5.56 14.21 -5.41
CA TRP A 493 6.98 14.06 -5.11
C TRP A 493 7.33 12.59 -4.92
N TRP A 494 8.47 12.21 -5.46
CA TRP A 494 9.03 10.87 -5.42
C TRP A 494 10.39 10.91 -4.75
N SER A 495 10.63 9.99 -3.83
CA SER A 495 11.98 9.65 -3.37
C SER A 495 12.17 8.16 -3.62
N VAL A 496 12.94 7.83 -4.64
CA VAL A 496 13.14 6.44 -5.08
C VAL A 496 14.63 6.16 -5.17
N GLY A 497 15.03 5.07 -4.54
CA GLY A 497 16.44 4.73 -4.49
C GLY A 497 16.65 3.33 -3.95
N PHE A 498 17.90 2.98 -3.72
CA PHE A 498 18.26 1.65 -3.26
C PHE A 498 19.52 1.65 -2.40
N THR A 499 19.59 0.65 -1.55
CA THR A 499 20.77 0.25 -0.79
C THR A 499 21.34 -1.03 -1.41
N ARG A 500 22.29 -1.67 -0.71
CA ARG A 500 22.77 -2.99 -1.12
C ARG A 500 21.67 -4.05 -1.10
N HIS A 501 20.72 -3.98 -0.15
CA HIS A 501 19.72 -5.02 0.09
C HIS A 501 18.33 -4.67 -0.44
N TYR A 502 17.94 -3.41 -0.35
CA TYR A 502 16.57 -2.99 -0.61
C TYR A 502 16.48 -1.86 -1.63
N THR A 503 15.46 -1.93 -2.46
CA THR A 503 14.97 -0.79 -3.24
C THR A 503 13.77 -0.19 -2.51
N VAL A 504 13.84 1.11 -2.23
CA VAL A 504 12.85 1.84 -1.43
C VAL A 504 12.26 2.97 -2.26
N ALA A 505 10.95 3.03 -2.31
CA ALA A 505 10.22 4.10 -2.97
C ALA A 505 9.22 4.75 -2.02
N LEU A 506 9.23 6.08 -1.98
CA LEU A 506 8.24 6.91 -1.31
C LEU A 506 7.55 7.82 -2.33
N ARG A 507 6.28 8.10 -2.09
CA ARG A 507 5.49 9.09 -2.84
C ARG A 507 4.63 9.91 -1.89
N ALA A 508 4.67 11.24 -2.05
CA ALA A 508 3.92 12.18 -1.22
C ALA A 508 3.54 13.46 -1.99
N PRO A 509 2.64 14.31 -1.46
CA PRO A 509 2.35 15.62 -2.04
C PRO A 509 3.43 16.68 -1.78
N ARG A 510 4.48 16.34 -1.01
CA ARG A 510 5.59 17.24 -0.62
C ARG A 510 6.92 16.46 -0.62
N PRO A 511 8.08 17.14 -0.61
CA PRO A 511 9.38 16.47 -0.54
C PRO A 511 9.49 15.53 0.67
N VAL A 512 10.02 14.30 0.46
CA VAL A 512 10.12 13.25 1.49
C VAL A 512 11.52 12.61 1.56
N SER A 513 12.54 13.30 1.05
CA SER A 513 13.92 12.81 1.08
C SER A 513 14.43 12.52 2.49
N ALA A 514 14.15 13.41 3.46
CA ALA A 514 14.52 13.19 4.85
C ALA A 514 13.82 11.95 5.46
N THR A 515 12.55 11.73 5.14
CA THR A 515 11.80 10.54 5.55
C THR A 515 12.38 9.28 4.89
N TRP A 516 12.81 9.38 3.62
CA TRP A 516 13.45 8.27 2.92
C TRP A 516 14.76 7.87 3.59
N LEU A 517 15.60 8.84 3.96
CA LEU A 517 16.85 8.59 4.69
C LEU A 517 16.60 7.95 6.06
N ALA A 518 15.64 8.46 6.82
CA ALA A 518 15.26 7.86 8.10
C ALA A 518 14.75 6.41 7.94
N LEU A 519 14.06 6.13 6.83
CA LEU A 519 13.59 4.78 6.52
C LEU A 519 14.76 3.84 6.21
N ILE A 520 15.75 4.26 5.42
CA ILE A 520 16.95 3.45 5.17
C ILE A 520 17.69 3.13 6.46
N ASP A 521 17.88 4.12 7.33
CA ASP A 521 18.52 3.91 8.64
C ASP A 521 17.74 2.89 9.49
N ALA A 522 16.40 2.87 9.40
CA ALA A 522 15.55 1.92 10.11
C ALA A 522 15.59 0.50 9.51
N LEU A 523 15.74 0.36 8.20
CA LEU A 523 15.72 -0.93 7.49
C LEU A 523 17.09 -1.63 7.52
N ASP A 524 18.16 -0.91 7.16
CA ASP A 524 19.54 -1.40 7.04
C ASP A 524 20.44 -0.98 8.22
N GLY A 525 19.87 -0.66 9.38
CA GLY A 525 20.57 -0.12 10.56
C GLY A 525 21.76 -0.96 11.06
N PRO A 526 22.43 -0.57 12.16
CA PRO A 526 23.79 -0.98 12.55
C PRO A 526 24.03 -2.48 12.78
N SER A 527 23.04 -3.32 12.55
CA SER A 527 23.18 -4.78 12.64
C SER A 527 23.80 -5.44 11.39
N PHE A 528 24.06 -4.68 10.32
CA PHE A 528 24.59 -5.19 9.05
C PHE A 528 25.85 -4.40 8.64
N GLU A 529 26.99 -4.73 9.21
CA GLU A 529 28.28 -4.11 8.82
C GLU A 529 28.51 -4.03 7.30
N PRO A 530 28.14 -5.04 6.46
CA PRO A 530 28.31 -4.92 5.01
C PRO A 530 27.42 -3.88 4.33
N ALA A 531 26.39 -3.37 4.97
CA ALA A 531 25.46 -2.40 4.37
C ALA A 531 26.08 -1.00 4.24
N PHE A 532 27.13 -0.69 5.03
CA PHE A 532 27.80 0.62 4.98
C PHE A 532 28.75 0.78 3.79
N GLU A 533 29.18 -0.32 3.20
CA GLU A 533 30.09 -0.27 2.06
C GLU A 533 29.34 -0.17 0.74
N ARG A 534 29.82 0.74 -0.10
CA ARG A 534 29.39 0.83 -1.48
C ARG A 534 29.71 -0.47 -2.23
N PRO A 535 28.81 -0.99 -3.08
CA PRO A 535 29.14 -2.10 -3.97
C PRO A 535 30.36 -1.78 -4.84
N GLY A 536 31.35 -2.68 -4.86
CA GLY A 536 32.54 -2.53 -5.69
C GLY A 536 32.18 -2.34 -7.17
N ALA A 537 33.00 -1.58 -7.89
CA ALA A 537 32.81 -1.39 -9.32
C ALA A 537 32.97 -2.74 -10.05
N PRO A 538 32.02 -3.10 -10.94
CA PRO A 538 32.14 -4.33 -11.72
C PRO A 538 33.25 -4.20 -12.78
N PRO A 539 33.69 -5.31 -13.36
CA PRO A 539 34.56 -5.28 -14.52
C PRO A 539 33.95 -4.42 -15.64
N GLY A 540 34.80 -3.61 -16.30
CA GLY A 540 34.36 -2.67 -17.35
C GLY A 540 33.94 -1.30 -16.81
N VAL A 541 34.31 -0.95 -15.58
CA VAL A 541 34.20 0.40 -15.04
C VAL A 541 35.62 0.92 -14.73
N GLU A 542 35.97 2.06 -15.31
CA GLU A 542 37.24 2.72 -15.12
C GLU A 542 37.07 3.99 -14.30
N ARG A 543 37.95 4.17 -13.29
CA ARG A 543 37.95 5.35 -12.42
C ARG A 543 39.01 6.32 -12.88
N VAL A 544 38.63 7.58 -13.15
CA VAL A 544 39.55 8.62 -13.58
C VAL A 544 39.29 9.92 -12.81
N ARG A 545 40.35 10.61 -12.40
CA ARG A 545 40.25 11.95 -11.82
C ARG A 545 39.95 12.95 -12.92
N VAL A 546 38.80 13.63 -12.82
CA VAL A 546 38.32 14.61 -13.81
C VAL A 546 38.60 16.03 -13.33
N GLN A 547 39.06 16.86 -14.26
CA GLN A 547 39.22 18.31 -14.09
C GLN A 547 38.40 19.03 -15.16
N PHE A 548 37.73 20.10 -14.78
CA PHE A 548 36.95 20.94 -15.70
C PHE A 548 37.70 22.22 -16.00
N GLU A 549 37.73 22.63 -17.27
CA GLU A 549 38.39 23.86 -17.72
C GLU A 549 37.43 24.67 -18.62
N PRO A 550 36.94 25.85 -18.20
CA PRO A 550 37.12 26.47 -16.88
C PRO A 550 36.55 25.61 -15.74
N ALA A 551 37.00 25.86 -14.52
CA ALA A 551 36.59 25.10 -13.32
C ALA A 551 35.13 25.40 -12.95
N ILE A 552 34.20 24.84 -13.71
CA ILE A 552 32.76 24.93 -13.43
C ILE A 552 32.34 24.14 -12.17
N GLU A 553 33.09 23.09 -11.87
CA GLU A 553 32.91 22.22 -10.72
C GLU A 553 34.25 21.78 -10.16
N ALA A 554 34.29 21.34 -8.89
CA ALA A 554 35.49 20.82 -8.26
C ALA A 554 35.98 19.53 -8.93
N SER A 555 37.32 19.36 -9.02
CA SER A 555 37.92 18.14 -9.52
C SER A 555 37.55 16.95 -8.61
N ARG A 556 37.14 15.85 -9.23
CA ARG A 556 36.72 14.64 -8.52
C ARG A 556 37.00 13.38 -9.33
N ASP A 557 36.89 12.25 -8.68
CA ASP A 557 36.93 10.96 -9.34
C ASP A 557 35.58 10.66 -9.98
N GLU A 558 35.61 10.28 -11.24
CA GLU A 558 34.42 9.83 -12.00
C GLU A 558 34.65 8.44 -12.58
N TYR A 559 33.54 7.79 -12.93
CA TYR A 559 33.55 6.42 -13.42
C TYR A 559 33.03 6.37 -14.85
N PHE A 560 33.71 5.59 -15.67
CA PHE A 560 33.54 5.56 -17.12
C PHE A 560 33.38 4.14 -17.63
N LEU A 561 32.67 3.99 -18.73
CA LEU A 561 32.75 2.80 -19.56
C LEU A 561 34.09 2.81 -20.32
N PRO A 562 34.71 1.66 -20.62
CA PRO A 562 35.99 1.61 -21.31
C PRO A 562 35.95 2.37 -22.64
N GLY A 563 36.97 3.21 -22.87
CA GLY A 563 37.09 4.05 -24.08
C GLY A 563 36.25 5.34 -24.06
N THR A 564 35.60 5.68 -22.93
CA THR A 564 34.90 6.97 -22.77
C THR A 564 35.52 7.87 -21.71
N GLN A 565 36.62 7.44 -21.11
CA GLN A 565 37.27 8.15 -20.02
C GLN A 565 37.91 9.47 -20.48
N GLN A 566 37.73 10.49 -19.65
CA GLN A 566 38.24 11.83 -19.86
C GLN A 566 38.84 12.36 -18.56
N ALA A 567 40.13 12.72 -18.56
CA ALA A 567 40.78 13.35 -17.41
C ALA A 567 40.54 14.87 -17.39
N PHE A 568 40.39 15.47 -18.57
CA PHE A 568 40.11 16.89 -18.73
C PHE A 568 38.83 17.06 -19.54
N VAL A 569 37.92 17.89 -19.04
CA VAL A 569 36.69 18.23 -19.72
C VAL A 569 36.70 19.72 -20.05
N ASP A 570 36.73 20.02 -21.34
CA ASP A 570 36.58 21.38 -21.83
C ASP A 570 35.14 21.85 -21.59
N ALA A 571 34.96 22.65 -20.55
CA ALA A 571 33.71 23.25 -20.18
C ALA A 571 33.58 24.69 -20.73
N ALA A 572 34.56 25.13 -21.49
CA ALA A 572 34.53 26.44 -22.12
C ALA A 572 33.39 26.45 -23.16
N VAL A 573 32.40 27.26 -22.93
CA VAL A 573 31.71 27.90 -24.05
C VAL A 573 32.83 28.63 -24.81
N ARG A 574 33.28 28.12 -25.97
CA ARG A 574 34.42 28.68 -26.70
C ARG A 574 34.15 30.14 -27.05
N ASP A 575 34.52 31.02 -26.16
CA ASP A 575 34.58 32.44 -26.41
C ASP A 575 35.84 32.69 -27.27
N VAL A 576 35.66 32.64 -28.58
CA VAL A 576 36.76 33.04 -29.48
C VAL A 576 36.88 34.55 -29.35
N ALA A 577 37.93 34.96 -28.62
CA ALA A 577 38.19 36.35 -28.31
C ALA A 577 38.00 37.25 -29.54
N GLY A 578 37.03 38.15 -29.46
CA GLY A 578 36.89 39.31 -30.36
C GLY A 578 35.81 39.23 -31.46
N ARG A 579 35.28 38.05 -31.83
CA ARG A 579 34.13 37.97 -32.77
C ARG A 579 32.88 37.46 -32.10
N PRO A 580 31.76 38.17 -32.22
CA PRO A 580 30.47 37.70 -31.67
C PRO A 580 30.08 36.38 -32.30
N ARG A 581 29.66 35.44 -31.45
CA ARG A 581 29.17 34.13 -31.87
C ARG A 581 27.80 33.87 -31.28
N ILE A 582 27.02 33.09 -32.01
CA ILE A 582 25.73 32.61 -31.54
C ILE A 582 25.99 31.54 -30.47
N VAL A 583 25.65 31.86 -29.21
CA VAL A 583 25.76 30.92 -28.05
C VAL A 583 24.46 30.20 -27.81
N LEU A 584 23.32 30.81 -28.16
CA LEU A 584 22.01 30.21 -28.06
C LEU A 584 21.19 30.46 -29.33
N PRO A 585 20.55 29.40 -29.88
CA PRO A 585 20.72 27.99 -29.60
C PRO A 585 22.05 27.43 -30.09
N THR A 586 22.46 26.25 -29.65
CA THR A 586 23.65 25.56 -30.18
C THR A 586 23.38 25.00 -31.59
N SER A 587 24.40 25.01 -32.46
CA SER A 587 24.28 24.52 -33.84
C SER A 587 23.84 23.05 -33.87
N GLY A 588 22.88 22.72 -34.78
CA GLY A 588 22.37 21.37 -34.95
C GLY A 588 21.38 20.92 -33.88
N VAL A 589 21.02 21.80 -32.95
CA VAL A 589 20.07 21.46 -31.89
C VAL A 589 18.67 21.24 -32.46
N LYS A 590 17.98 20.20 -31.96
CA LYS A 590 16.55 19.98 -32.16
C LYS A 590 15.82 20.52 -30.93
N LEU A 591 15.09 21.58 -31.10
CA LEU A 591 14.34 22.22 -30.04
C LEU A 591 12.94 21.62 -29.99
N VAL A 592 12.55 21.10 -28.83
CA VAL A 592 11.20 20.56 -28.61
C VAL A 592 10.44 21.50 -27.69
N SER A 593 9.25 21.89 -28.10
CA SER A 593 8.34 22.70 -27.30
C SER A 593 7.80 21.89 -26.12
N ALA A 594 7.95 22.41 -24.92
CA ALA A 594 7.51 21.74 -23.69
C ALA A 594 6.00 21.99 -23.42
N GLY A 595 5.10 21.44 -24.22
CA GLY A 595 3.67 21.32 -23.87
C GLY A 595 2.88 22.61 -23.62
N LEU A 596 3.39 23.77 -24.03
CA LEU A 596 2.74 25.06 -23.87
C LEU A 596 2.14 25.56 -25.19
N PRO A 597 1.03 26.31 -25.18
CA PRO A 597 0.45 26.87 -26.39
C PRO A 597 1.50 27.65 -27.20
N ALA A 598 1.56 27.42 -28.52
CA ALA A 598 2.55 27.99 -29.43
C ALA A 598 2.71 29.51 -29.31
N GLY A 599 1.64 30.25 -29.03
CA GLY A 599 1.67 31.70 -28.86
C GLY A 599 2.26 32.22 -27.55
N ARG A 600 2.61 31.34 -26.60
CA ARG A 600 3.22 31.71 -25.30
C ARG A 600 4.67 31.28 -25.14
N GLN A 601 5.26 30.73 -26.21
CA GLN A 601 6.66 30.28 -26.19
C GLN A 601 7.52 31.27 -26.93
N THR A 602 8.67 31.58 -26.33
CA THR A 602 9.64 32.47 -26.92
C THR A 602 11.02 31.84 -26.81
N LEU A 603 11.72 31.74 -27.92
CA LEU A 603 13.08 31.27 -27.99
C LEU A 603 14.04 32.44 -27.82
N LEU A 604 14.99 32.35 -26.92
CA LEU A 604 16.06 33.31 -26.73
C LEU A 604 17.22 33.01 -27.68
N PHE A 605 17.61 34.00 -28.48
CA PHE A 605 18.87 34.02 -29.21
C PHE A 605 19.87 34.89 -28.46
N GLU A 606 21.07 34.39 -28.23
CA GLU A 606 22.10 35.13 -27.53
C GLU A 606 23.44 35.06 -28.30
N ALA A 607 24.07 36.21 -28.46
CA ALA A 607 25.40 36.31 -28.99
C ALA A 607 26.38 36.81 -27.93
N ARG A 608 27.61 36.23 -27.91
CA ARG A 608 28.68 36.68 -27.02
C ARG A 608 30.00 36.87 -27.81
N PRO A 609 30.78 37.90 -27.50
CA PRO A 609 30.45 39.03 -26.62
C PRO A 609 29.30 39.88 -27.19
N PRO A 610 28.46 40.48 -26.35
CA PRO A 610 27.36 41.38 -26.80
C PRO A 610 28.01 42.66 -27.31
N LEU A 611 28.13 42.81 -28.64
CA LEU A 611 28.63 44.03 -29.25
C LEU A 611 27.45 44.90 -29.68
N PRO A 612 27.56 46.23 -29.56
CA PRO A 612 26.54 47.12 -30.07
C PRO A 612 26.45 47.03 -31.60
N GLY A 613 25.23 47.08 -32.14
CA GLY A 613 24.98 47.03 -33.56
C GLY A 613 24.84 45.65 -34.18
N LEU A 614 24.80 44.57 -33.36
CA LEU A 614 24.48 43.24 -33.84
C LEU A 614 23.03 43.11 -34.29
N VAL A 615 22.81 42.53 -35.45
CA VAL A 615 21.50 42.31 -36.06
C VAL A 615 21.22 40.82 -36.19
N TRP A 616 20.08 40.41 -35.69
CA TRP A 616 19.63 39.01 -35.80
C TRP A 616 18.69 38.86 -37.01
N MET A 617 18.89 37.82 -37.77
CA MET A 617 18.06 37.41 -38.89
C MET A 617 17.64 35.97 -38.74
N ILE A 618 16.34 35.67 -38.89
CA ILE A 618 15.81 34.30 -38.95
C ILE A 618 15.08 34.06 -40.25
N ASN A 619 15.47 33.09 -41.04
CA ASN A 619 14.90 32.79 -42.36
C ASN A 619 14.87 34.00 -43.29
N GLY A 620 15.78 34.97 -43.11
CA GLY A 620 15.83 36.22 -43.87
C GLY A 620 15.00 37.36 -43.29
N GLU A 621 14.27 37.15 -42.18
CA GLU A 621 13.54 38.19 -41.49
C GLU A 621 14.34 38.79 -40.33
N HIS A 622 14.26 40.10 -40.16
CA HIS A 622 14.97 40.83 -39.10
C HIS A 622 14.26 40.61 -37.74
N LEU A 623 15.04 40.31 -36.70
CA LEU A 623 14.57 40.21 -35.33
C LEU A 623 15.03 41.41 -34.48
N PRO A 624 14.13 42.06 -33.73
CA PRO A 624 14.51 43.07 -32.76
C PRO A 624 15.44 42.47 -31.69
N ALA A 625 16.52 43.16 -31.40
CA ALA A 625 17.50 42.72 -30.43
C ALA A 625 17.86 43.82 -29.42
N VAL A 626 18.15 43.43 -28.20
CA VAL A 626 18.63 44.31 -27.13
C VAL A 626 19.87 43.64 -26.53
N GLU A 627 21.00 44.34 -26.47
CA GLU A 627 22.24 43.88 -25.88
C GLU A 627 22.70 42.48 -26.36
N GLY A 628 22.61 42.27 -27.69
CA GLY A 628 23.03 40.99 -28.28
C GLY A 628 22.08 39.81 -28.08
N ARG A 629 20.87 40.11 -27.57
CA ARG A 629 19.79 39.12 -27.35
C ARG A 629 18.58 39.44 -28.21
N ALA A 630 17.97 38.38 -28.78
CA ALA A 630 16.71 38.51 -29.52
C ALA A 630 15.75 37.41 -29.07
N LEU A 631 14.46 37.74 -29.06
CA LEU A 631 13.38 36.80 -28.72
C LEU A 631 12.59 36.48 -30.00
N TRP A 632 12.33 35.18 -30.20
CA TRP A 632 11.58 34.71 -31.35
C TRP A 632 10.53 33.69 -30.96
N SER A 633 9.32 33.81 -31.50
CA SER A 633 8.26 32.82 -31.30
C SER A 633 8.49 31.60 -32.18
N PRO A 634 8.78 30.40 -31.61
CA PRO A 634 9.16 29.23 -32.39
C PRO A 634 8.01 28.76 -33.28
N ARG A 635 8.34 28.44 -34.52
CA ARG A 635 7.47 27.79 -35.51
C ARG A 635 8.06 26.40 -35.84
N PRO A 636 7.21 25.39 -36.08
CA PRO A 636 7.74 24.05 -36.46
C PRO A 636 8.53 24.13 -37.76
N GLY A 637 9.59 23.33 -37.87
CA GLY A 637 10.38 23.21 -39.07
C GLY A 637 11.86 23.53 -38.88
N ARG A 638 12.60 23.53 -40.00
CA ARG A 638 14.00 23.92 -40.04
C ARG A 638 14.15 25.40 -40.22
N HIS A 639 15.01 26.02 -39.44
CA HIS A 639 15.24 27.48 -39.43
C HIS A 639 16.70 27.77 -39.58
N ARG A 640 17.01 28.81 -40.33
CA ARG A 640 18.36 29.36 -40.45
C ARG A 640 18.43 30.69 -39.68
N LEU A 641 19.25 30.68 -38.64
CA LEU A 641 19.56 31.88 -37.85
C LEU A 641 20.87 32.47 -38.32
N ALA A 642 20.92 33.76 -38.53
CA ALA A 642 22.14 34.48 -38.88
C ALA A 642 22.30 35.69 -37.95
N LEU A 643 23.56 35.96 -37.60
CA LEU A 643 24.02 37.13 -36.88
C LEU A 643 24.81 38.01 -37.83
N LEU A 644 24.44 39.24 -37.93
CA LEU A 644 25.14 40.24 -38.78
C LEU A 644 25.76 41.32 -37.89
N ASP A 645 26.81 41.93 -38.37
CA ASP A 645 27.39 43.13 -37.75
C ASP A 645 26.67 44.41 -38.14
N ALA A 646 27.11 45.57 -37.59
CA ALA A 646 26.54 46.86 -37.88
C ALA A 646 26.65 47.30 -39.35
N ALA A 647 27.53 46.66 -40.12
CA ALA A 647 27.69 46.89 -41.55
C ALA A 647 26.83 45.94 -42.41
N GLY A 648 26.05 45.07 -41.78
CA GLY A 648 25.22 44.08 -42.46
C GLY A 648 25.98 42.86 -42.98
N LEU A 649 27.23 42.68 -42.60
CA LEU A 649 28.03 41.51 -42.98
C LEU A 649 27.68 40.33 -42.01
N GLN A 650 27.50 39.17 -42.60
CA GLN A 650 27.22 37.96 -41.81
C GLN A 650 28.44 37.57 -40.97
N VAL A 651 28.27 37.62 -39.64
CA VAL A 651 29.28 37.23 -38.66
C VAL A 651 29.26 35.70 -38.44
N GLU A 652 28.04 35.16 -38.26
CA GLU A 652 27.84 33.73 -38.09
C GLU A 652 26.43 33.34 -38.58
N SER A 653 26.29 32.06 -38.98
CA SER A 653 24.94 31.49 -39.22
C SER A 653 24.90 30.02 -38.79
N MET A 654 23.71 29.59 -38.40
CA MET A 654 23.48 28.20 -38.00
C MET A 654 22.08 27.75 -38.42
N GLU A 655 21.93 26.46 -38.53
CA GLU A 655 20.61 25.83 -38.73
C GLU A 655 20.19 25.07 -37.48
N PHE A 656 18.89 25.15 -37.18
CA PHE A 656 18.29 24.38 -36.10
C PHE A 656 16.88 23.93 -36.51
N GLU A 657 16.36 22.88 -35.84
CA GLU A 657 15.03 22.34 -36.10
C GLU A 657 14.16 22.55 -34.87
N VAL A 658 12.95 23.07 -35.08
CA VAL A 658 11.92 23.17 -34.04
C VAL A 658 10.86 22.11 -34.29
N ARG A 659 10.64 21.25 -33.30
CA ARG A 659 9.54 20.29 -33.25
C ARG A 659 8.57 20.74 -32.18
N LEU A 660 7.35 21.08 -32.56
CA LEU A 660 6.28 21.34 -31.61
C LEU A 660 5.65 19.99 -31.23
N ASP A 661 5.43 19.80 -29.95
CA ASP A 661 4.67 18.64 -29.48
C ASP A 661 3.19 18.88 -29.81
N GLU A 662 2.68 18.22 -30.86
CA GLU A 662 1.28 18.33 -31.31
C GLU A 662 0.28 17.83 -30.25
N SER A 663 0.75 17.15 -29.18
CA SER A 663 -0.12 16.62 -28.12
C SER A 663 -0.76 17.70 -27.23
N ALA A 664 -0.28 18.94 -27.27
CA ALA A 664 -0.78 20.05 -26.45
C ALA A 664 -1.90 20.89 -27.13
N ALA A 665 -2.29 20.59 -28.36
CA ALA A 665 -3.20 21.41 -29.17
C ALA A 665 -4.63 20.89 -29.25
N SER A 666 -5.12 20.09 -28.27
CA SER A 666 -6.55 19.75 -28.23
C SER A 666 -7.28 20.76 -27.31
N PRO A 667 -8.20 21.58 -27.81
CA PRO A 667 -9.04 22.41 -26.95
C PRO A 667 -9.94 21.48 -26.12
N ALA A 668 -10.11 21.81 -24.82
CA ALA A 668 -11.11 21.16 -23.98
C ALA A 668 -12.49 21.29 -24.67
N PRO A 669 -13.31 20.23 -24.70
CA PRO A 669 -14.68 20.34 -25.19
C PRO A 669 -15.50 21.29 -24.31
N PRO A 670 -16.54 21.93 -24.88
CA PRO A 670 -17.32 23.00 -24.25
C PRO A 670 -18.08 22.56 -23.01
#